data_c13cbdb92f073e0af43ec09f76fad863
#
_entry.id   c13cbdb92f073e0af43ec09f76fad863
#
_cell.length_a   1.000
_cell.length_b   1.000
_cell.length_c   1.000
_cell.angle_alpha   90.00
_cell.angle_beta   90.00
_cell.angle_gamma   90.00
#
_symmetry.space_group_name_H-M   'P 1'
#
loop_
_entity.id
_entity.type
_entity.pdbx_description
1 polymer ?
#
loop_
_entity_poly.entity_id
_entity_poly.type
_entity_poly.pdbx_seq_one_letter_code
_entity_poly.pdbx_strand_id
1 'polypeptide(L)'
;MSLNHKSQSALEYMMTYGWAILVIVIVAAVLYSLGIFSPSSAISATVTGFSNLGSVTAQCIGNQGLTIQLGDSVGYPIQVTNISVSGNGKTVSMPEQSNIAPSGSKVFYVSNICPSPSSRYSLSVTVSYTEPGQIFPGPYTSTGTLTGSSSKQQISSTQAFDQVIPLTITNTQDNSTPNPYQQMVIVPSSVYGGYAASNFQNIEFFYSNGSVVPSWLQNYTSTNATWWLKLSSISASSSKTVYMGFVSKSDNIFNKLDDGEAPQIPCGSTPTSSCSNYAEYDDGANVFYDYVNFNGTNLPTTYSVTSNGGSYSVDNGIHLSDYFLSSVFSFNTSYAIYGTVKFSASGPVSSFNSRLGYVDQGDNFILSVGGNSGSTSQYLWNYNGSNSLFSLPSFYNSTRFLGLWTTHFATYGMVGSAIYTNNKDFTFKNLPTGITVQALYVNATAEVYDLMIGGAPPNGIMPSVSFGYPSNITKPANIQSYAPITISNNQNVSVSNFQQMVNVPSSVFTGYANTASGTEFQNLEFFYANGTVIPSWLENYTSSNALYWIKLPSVPAETSFTVYLGFASASTNLFNTLNDGEAPQLSTTYGQYDDGANVFLAYFNGNTPISNFNYYTTYIQLSQSTASLNGNNINVINDTRVASGSFSVLIPEFILNVAIPNEPLFIESNTYLSATSSADNPRVALLSSTSPTSSLDAIGVNVGWAGAYFQEEYINNGGYTSDQAQQGSESVGWVYSSLLYTPGASSYYGYTAPQLYSTTGGYSGSTTNTLLSTGSLYIGGIGSPNTAYTLQENAMLFNWMRARAYPPNGVMPSVTFGSVS
;
A
#
# COMPACT_ATOMS: atom_id res chain seq x y z
N MET A 1 1.74 96.90 16.66
CA MET A 1 1.22 95.49 16.73
C MET A 1 1.73 94.71 15.58
N SER A 2 2.75 93.89 15.83
CA SER A 2 3.41 93.02 14.84
C SER A 2 3.48 91.61 15.37
N LEU A 3 2.52 90.79 15.02
CA LEU A 3 2.40 89.42 15.50
C LEU A 3 1.87 88.45 14.44
N ASN A 4 2.12 88.67 13.14
CA ASN A 4 1.58 87.67 12.17
C ASN A 4 2.54 87.11 11.15
N HIS A 5 3.87 87.36 11.26
CA HIS A 5 4.80 86.78 10.31
C HIS A 5 5.45 85.47 10.73
N LYS A 6 5.32 85.03 12.01
CA LYS A 6 5.89 83.75 12.46
C LYS A 6 5.00 82.52 12.24
N SER A 7 3.66 82.68 12.18
CA SER A 7 2.74 81.59 11.96
C SER A 7 2.62 81.20 10.50
N GLN A 8 2.80 82.13 9.58
CA GLN A 8 2.77 81.85 8.12
C GLN A 8 3.94 81.08 7.62
N SER A 9 5.12 81.31 8.12
CA SER A 9 6.35 80.56 7.80
C SER A 9 6.30 79.16 8.31
N ALA A 10 5.71 78.92 9.49
CA ALA A 10 5.58 77.55 10.02
C ALA A 10 4.56 76.72 9.22
N LEU A 11 3.47 77.32 8.70
CA LEU A 11 2.47 76.64 7.89
C LEU A 11 2.99 76.29 6.50
N GLU A 12 3.74 77.22 5.86
CA GLU A 12 4.42 76.95 4.58
C GLU A 12 5.47 75.80 4.71
N TYR A 13 6.21 75.82 5.80
CA TYR A 13 7.19 74.76 6.07
C TYR A 13 6.53 73.42 6.29
N MET A 14 5.44 73.37 7.09
CA MET A 14 4.65 72.13 7.28
C MET A 14 3.99 71.63 6.00
N MET A 15 3.50 72.53 5.12
CA MET A 15 2.89 72.12 3.85
C MET A 15 3.95 71.56 2.90
N THR A 16 5.13 72.15 2.78
CA THR A 16 6.20 71.70 1.88
C THR A 16 6.77 70.39 2.33
N TYR A 17 7.04 70.19 3.62
CA TYR A 17 7.51 68.88 4.16
C TYR A 17 6.39 67.85 4.18
N GLY A 18 5.13 68.24 4.41
CA GLY A 18 3.99 67.33 4.35
C GLY A 18 3.83 66.71 2.96
N TRP A 19 3.96 67.51 1.90
CA TRP A 19 3.96 66.97 0.53
C TRP A 19 5.15 66.09 0.23
N ALA A 20 6.36 66.47 0.71
CA ALA A 20 7.54 65.65 0.54
C ALA A 20 7.43 64.27 1.24
N ILE A 21 6.89 64.27 2.48
CA ILE A 21 6.63 63.03 3.22
C ILE A 21 5.55 62.20 2.53
N LEU A 22 4.47 62.83 2.04
CA LEU A 22 3.38 62.14 1.32
C LEU A 22 3.92 61.45 0.05
N VAL A 23 4.76 62.14 -0.73
CA VAL A 23 5.37 61.59 -1.93
C VAL A 23 6.30 60.42 -1.57
N ILE A 24 7.08 60.55 -0.50
CA ILE A 24 7.99 59.44 -0.04
C ILE A 24 7.15 58.23 0.40
N VAL A 25 6.04 58.45 1.13
CA VAL A 25 5.15 57.36 1.58
C VAL A 25 4.45 56.70 0.39
N ILE A 26 3.97 57.49 -0.59
CA ILE A 26 3.36 56.95 -1.82
C ILE A 26 4.42 56.14 -2.62
N VAL A 27 5.61 56.66 -2.81
CA VAL A 27 6.68 55.96 -3.51
C VAL A 27 7.10 54.68 -2.74
N ALA A 28 7.21 54.75 -1.42
CA ALA A 28 7.50 53.58 -0.59
C ALA A 28 6.36 52.54 -0.68
N ALA A 29 5.10 52.97 -0.67
CA ALA A 29 3.95 52.07 -0.83
C ALA A 29 3.90 51.44 -2.23
N VAL A 30 4.21 52.19 -3.28
CA VAL A 30 4.29 51.69 -4.65
C VAL A 30 5.48 50.69 -4.78
N LEU A 31 6.65 51.06 -4.25
CA LEU A 31 7.80 50.17 -4.25
C LEU A 31 7.55 48.90 -3.44
N TYR A 32 6.79 49.00 -2.32
CA TYR A 32 6.38 47.85 -1.54
C TYR A 32 5.36 46.98 -2.31
N SER A 33 4.38 47.61 -2.96
CA SER A 33 3.39 46.84 -3.78
C SER A 33 3.99 46.20 -5.03
N LEU A 34 5.07 46.77 -5.58
CA LEU A 34 5.85 46.22 -6.67
C LEU A 34 6.83 45.11 -6.21
N GLY A 35 6.88 44.80 -4.91
CA GLY A 35 7.74 43.77 -4.35
C GLY A 35 9.22 44.07 -4.34
N ILE A 36 9.66 45.34 -4.60
CA ILE A 36 11.08 45.73 -4.68
C ILE A 36 11.79 45.55 -3.34
N PHE A 37 11.07 45.60 -2.22
CA PHE A 37 11.58 45.31 -0.87
C PHE A 37 11.47 43.85 -0.46
N SER A 38 10.99 42.99 -1.35
CA SER A 38 10.95 41.52 -1.15
C SER A 38 11.98 40.84 -2.07
N PRO A 39 13.28 40.89 -1.73
CA PRO A 39 14.34 40.35 -2.59
C PRO A 39 14.22 38.86 -2.89
N SER A 40 13.40 38.13 -2.13
CA SER A 40 13.14 36.69 -2.32
C SER A 40 12.20 36.37 -3.47
N SER A 41 11.39 37.33 -3.94
CA SER A 41 10.42 37.11 -5.05
C SER A 41 11.03 37.40 -6.44
N ALA A 42 12.20 38.01 -6.52
CA ALA A 42 12.81 38.47 -7.76
C ALA A 42 13.96 37.57 -8.28
N ILE A 43 14.35 36.53 -7.56
CA ILE A 43 15.42 35.63 -8.00
C ILE A 43 14.79 34.39 -8.62
N SER A 44 14.64 34.42 -9.95
CA SER A 44 14.37 33.20 -10.72
C SER A 44 15.51 32.19 -10.50
N ALA A 45 15.16 30.90 -10.43
CA ALA A 45 16.17 29.86 -10.33
C ALA A 45 17.13 29.94 -11.52
N THR A 46 18.42 29.99 -11.23
CA THR A 46 19.44 29.98 -12.25
C THR A 46 20.06 28.59 -12.33
N VAL A 47 20.08 28.04 -13.53
CA VAL A 47 20.67 26.73 -13.85
C VAL A 47 21.93 26.96 -14.65
N THR A 48 23.05 26.39 -14.19
CA THR A 48 24.35 26.48 -14.90
C THR A 48 25.00 25.09 -14.96
N GLY A 49 25.72 24.80 -16.06
CA GLY A 49 26.30 23.49 -16.27
C GLY A 49 25.41 22.55 -17.10
N PHE A 50 25.40 21.27 -16.79
CA PHE A 50 24.67 20.20 -17.48
C PHE A 50 25.08 20.05 -18.96
N SER A 51 26.37 19.84 -19.22
CA SER A 51 26.79 19.43 -20.55
C SER A 51 26.07 18.17 -21.00
N ASN A 52 25.60 18.15 -22.25
CA ASN A 52 24.87 17.04 -22.86
C ASN A 52 23.43 16.82 -22.38
N LEU A 53 22.95 17.56 -21.38
CA LEU A 53 21.54 17.60 -21.01
C LEU A 53 20.95 18.97 -21.37
N GLY A 54 20.01 19.00 -22.28
CA GLY A 54 19.35 20.23 -22.71
C GLY A 54 18.20 20.63 -21.79
N SER A 55 17.77 21.89 -21.91
CA SER A 55 16.53 22.39 -21.28
C SER A 55 16.36 22.03 -19.80
N VAL A 56 17.40 22.17 -18.99
CA VAL A 56 17.30 21.92 -17.56
C VAL A 56 16.57 23.08 -16.89
N THR A 57 15.44 22.78 -16.26
CA THR A 57 14.70 23.71 -15.40
C THR A 57 14.54 23.12 -14.03
N ALA A 58 14.48 23.95 -13.00
CA ALA A 58 14.36 23.47 -11.64
C ALA A 58 13.57 24.42 -10.75
N GLN A 59 12.83 23.85 -9.81
CA GLN A 59 12.10 24.57 -8.77
C GLN A 59 12.33 23.89 -7.41
N CYS A 60 12.77 24.67 -6.44
CA CYS A 60 13.00 24.24 -5.08
C CYS A 60 11.86 24.74 -4.20
N ILE A 61 11.06 23.83 -3.66
CA ILE A 61 9.95 24.13 -2.74
C ILE A 61 10.43 23.90 -1.31
N GLY A 62 10.39 24.93 -0.50
CA GLY A 62 10.96 24.91 0.84
C GLY A 62 10.34 23.84 1.74
N ASN A 63 11.21 23.09 2.45
CA ASN A 63 10.90 21.94 3.30
C ASN A 63 10.30 20.73 2.56
N GLN A 64 10.16 20.77 1.23
CA GLN A 64 9.64 19.63 0.45
C GLN A 64 10.73 19.01 -0.41
N GLY A 65 11.10 19.63 -1.52
CA GLY A 65 12.08 19.06 -2.40
C GLY A 65 12.34 19.87 -3.67
N LEU A 66 13.24 19.33 -4.47
CA LEU A 66 13.67 19.88 -5.75
C LEU A 66 12.93 19.14 -6.87
N THR A 67 12.12 19.86 -7.63
CA THR A 67 11.63 19.39 -8.92
C THR A 67 12.64 19.82 -9.99
N ILE A 68 13.17 18.88 -10.76
CA ILE A 68 14.12 19.14 -11.84
C ILE A 68 13.63 18.49 -13.12
N GLN A 69 13.51 19.27 -14.18
CA GLN A 69 13.26 18.77 -15.53
C GLN A 69 14.59 18.68 -16.26
N LEU A 70 14.87 17.50 -16.80
CA LEU A 70 16.06 17.22 -17.62
C LEU A 70 15.62 16.96 -19.05
N GLY A 71 16.22 17.67 -20.00
CA GLY A 71 16.04 17.42 -21.43
C GLY A 71 17.20 16.64 -22.01
N ASP A 72 16.96 15.85 -23.04
CA ASP A 72 17.98 15.17 -23.82
C ASP A 72 18.45 16.06 -24.96
N SER A 73 19.74 16.37 -25.01
CA SER A 73 20.41 17.04 -26.14
C SER A 73 21.52 16.19 -26.77
N VAL A 74 21.63 14.93 -26.38
CA VAL A 74 22.64 13.99 -26.88
C VAL A 74 22.26 13.52 -28.30
N GLY A 75 20.95 13.47 -28.61
CA GLY A 75 20.44 13.02 -29.90
C GLY A 75 20.19 11.52 -29.99
N TYR A 76 20.42 10.78 -28.92
CA TYR A 76 20.09 9.37 -28.74
C TYR A 76 19.30 9.17 -27.46
N PRO A 77 18.44 8.16 -27.34
CA PRO A 77 17.74 7.91 -26.08
C PRO A 77 18.73 7.73 -24.92
N ILE A 78 18.53 8.46 -23.84
CA ILE A 78 19.33 8.29 -22.63
C ILE A 78 18.50 7.60 -21.54
N GLN A 79 19.15 6.77 -20.73
CA GLN A 79 18.59 6.22 -19.51
C GLN A 79 19.27 6.84 -18.31
N VAL A 80 18.55 7.67 -17.56
CA VAL A 80 19.03 8.23 -16.30
C VAL A 80 19.09 7.10 -15.27
N THR A 81 20.27 6.90 -14.66
CA THR A 81 20.50 5.81 -13.70
C THR A 81 20.63 6.30 -12.27
N ASN A 82 21.00 7.56 -12.06
CA ASN A 82 21.06 8.18 -10.74
C ASN A 82 21.04 9.71 -10.85
N ILE A 83 20.38 10.34 -9.89
CA ILE A 83 20.43 11.78 -9.68
C ILE A 83 20.94 12.03 -8.25
N SER A 84 22.11 12.64 -8.13
CA SER A 84 22.68 13.03 -6.84
C SER A 84 22.67 14.55 -6.71
N VAL A 85 22.06 15.05 -5.65
CA VAL A 85 21.97 16.49 -5.35
C VAL A 85 22.64 16.76 -4.02
N SER A 86 23.57 17.71 -4.00
CA SER A 86 24.26 18.13 -2.79
C SER A 86 24.19 19.65 -2.59
N GLY A 87 24.02 20.07 -1.36
CA GLY A 87 23.98 21.47 -0.94
C GLY A 87 23.30 21.63 0.42
N ASN A 88 23.45 22.80 1.01
CA ASN A 88 22.86 23.12 2.33
C ASN A 88 23.26 22.13 3.44
N GLY A 89 24.46 21.55 3.35
CA GLY A 89 24.93 20.52 4.30
C GLY A 89 24.33 19.12 4.09
N LYS A 90 23.58 18.89 3.02
CA LYS A 90 22.93 17.62 2.71
C LYS A 90 23.39 17.08 1.34
N THR A 91 23.34 15.76 1.19
CA THR A 91 23.47 15.09 -0.12
C THR A 91 22.38 14.03 -0.20
N VAL A 92 21.59 14.10 -1.27
CA VAL A 92 20.53 13.11 -1.56
C VAL A 92 20.88 12.45 -2.89
N SER A 93 20.90 11.13 -2.93
CA SER A 93 21.11 10.35 -4.14
C SER A 93 19.86 9.53 -4.42
N MET A 94 19.33 9.66 -5.62
CA MET A 94 18.13 8.99 -6.08
C MET A 94 18.50 8.05 -7.23
N PRO A 95 18.61 6.73 -6.98
CA PRO A 95 18.73 5.74 -8.03
C PRO A 95 17.49 5.80 -8.92
N GLU A 96 17.68 5.78 -10.22
CA GLU A 96 16.61 5.95 -11.20
C GLU A 96 16.86 4.98 -12.37
N GLN A 97 15.81 4.59 -13.08
CA GLN A 97 15.89 3.79 -14.30
C GLN A 97 14.89 4.36 -15.33
N SER A 98 15.10 5.61 -15.68
CA SER A 98 14.16 6.36 -16.51
C SER A 98 14.75 6.73 -17.84
N ASN A 99 14.03 6.41 -18.91
CA ASN A 99 14.41 6.78 -20.27
C ASN A 99 13.91 8.18 -20.63
N ILE A 100 14.72 8.93 -21.36
CA ILE A 100 14.37 10.19 -22.01
C ILE A 100 14.62 9.97 -23.51
N ALA A 101 13.58 10.21 -24.32
CA ALA A 101 13.68 10.10 -25.78
C ALA A 101 14.55 11.25 -26.35
N PRO A 102 15.15 11.08 -27.56
CA PRO A 102 15.90 12.14 -28.21
C PRO A 102 15.09 13.44 -28.32
N SER A 103 15.68 14.55 -27.91
CA SER A 103 15.02 15.86 -27.83
C SER A 103 13.82 15.91 -26.89
N GLY A 104 13.56 14.86 -26.11
CA GLY A 104 12.53 14.78 -25.09
C GLY A 104 13.00 15.40 -23.77
N SER A 105 12.07 15.47 -22.81
CA SER A 105 12.40 15.87 -21.44
C SER A 105 11.60 15.05 -20.43
N LYS A 106 12.15 14.94 -19.21
CA LYS A 106 11.48 14.27 -18.09
C LYS A 106 11.69 15.05 -16.80
N VAL A 107 10.65 15.02 -15.96
CA VAL A 107 10.68 15.67 -14.64
C VAL A 107 11.02 14.64 -13.58
N PHE A 108 11.92 15.01 -12.68
CA PHE A 108 12.35 14.23 -11.53
C PHE A 108 12.11 15.03 -10.26
N TYR A 109 11.84 14.33 -9.18
CA TYR A 109 11.62 14.93 -7.88
C TYR A 109 12.62 14.39 -6.87
N VAL A 110 13.44 15.26 -6.29
CA VAL A 110 14.42 14.92 -5.25
C VAL A 110 13.96 15.51 -3.94
N SER A 111 13.49 14.66 -3.03
CA SER A 111 12.95 15.08 -1.73
C SER A 111 14.03 15.62 -0.79
N ASN A 112 13.61 16.41 0.21
CA ASN A 112 14.42 16.83 1.37
C ASN A 112 15.75 17.59 1.12
N ILE A 113 15.96 18.14 -0.06
CA ILE A 113 17.20 18.89 -0.38
C ILE A 113 17.00 20.41 -0.31
N CYS A 114 15.75 20.87 -0.40
CA CYS A 114 15.45 22.30 -0.38
C CYS A 114 15.41 22.86 1.06
N PRO A 115 16.01 24.04 1.29
CA PRO A 115 15.96 24.70 2.60
C PRO A 115 14.56 25.23 2.91
N SER A 116 14.37 25.79 4.09
CA SER A 116 13.10 26.41 4.50
C SER A 116 12.61 27.44 3.48
N PRO A 117 11.29 27.64 3.37
CA PRO A 117 10.71 28.60 2.45
C PRO A 117 11.36 29.99 2.52
N SER A 118 11.54 30.64 1.38
CA SER A 118 12.20 31.94 1.21
C SER A 118 13.71 31.96 1.54
N SER A 119 14.33 30.83 1.83
CA SER A 119 15.77 30.72 2.02
C SER A 119 16.49 30.55 0.69
N ARG A 120 17.70 31.11 0.57
CA ARG A 120 18.55 30.92 -0.61
C ARG A 120 19.14 29.52 -0.61
N TYR A 121 19.27 28.95 -1.79
CA TYR A 121 19.95 27.67 -2.00
C TYR A 121 20.99 27.74 -3.10
N SER A 122 21.99 26.87 -2.96
CA SER A 122 22.96 26.54 -4.01
C SER A 122 23.16 25.03 -3.97
N LEU A 123 22.65 24.34 -4.99
CA LEU A 123 22.64 22.89 -5.07
C LEU A 123 23.52 22.44 -6.24
N SER A 124 24.45 21.53 -6.00
CA SER A 124 25.19 20.83 -7.05
C SER A 124 24.42 19.57 -7.40
N VAL A 125 24.13 19.39 -8.68
CA VAL A 125 23.39 18.22 -9.19
C VAL A 125 24.27 17.44 -10.13
N THR A 126 24.42 16.14 -9.88
CA THR A 126 25.10 15.20 -10.77
C THR A 126 24.08 14.19 -11.28
N VAL A 127 23.91 14.13 -12.59
CA VAL A 127 23.05 13.16 -13.27
C VAL A 127 23.93 12.09 -13.89
N SER A 128 23.74 10.84 -13.52
CA SER A 128 24.37 9.69 -14.15
C SER A 128 23.39 9.07 -15.14
N TYR A 129 23.86 8.76 -16.34
CA TYR A 129 23.03 8.18 -17.38
C TYR A 129 23.80 7.24 -18.30
N THR A 130 23.08 6.43 -19.05
CA THR A 130 23.62 5.59 -20.12
C THR A 130 22.91 5.92 -21.44
N GLU A 131 23.52 5.54 -22.55
CA GLU A 131 22.97 5.66 -23.91
C GLU A 131 22.72 4.25 -24.47
N PRO A 132 21.58 3.63 -24.17
CA PRO A 132 21.31 2.26 -24.58
C PRO A 132 21.32 2.11 -26.10
N GLY A 133 21.98 1.09 -26.59
CA GLY A 133 22.07 0.80 -28.03
C GLY A 133 23.26 1.46 -28.73
N GLN A 134 24.08 2.28 -28.05
CA GLN A 134 25.31 2.84 -28.59
C GLN A 134 26.52 1.89 -28.42
N ILE A 135 27.56 2.07 -29.23
CA ILE A 135 28.81 1.29 -29.14
C ILE A 135 29.50 1.54 -27.78
N PHE A 136 29.35 2.74 -27.24
CA PHE A 136 29.84 3.13 -25.92
C PHE A 136 28.67 3.61 -25.07
N PRO A 137 27.96 2.69 -24.40
CA PRO A 137 26.71 3.05 -23.71
C PRO A 137 26.92 3.86 -22.42
N GLY A 138 28.12 4.09 -21.99
CA GLY A 138 28.42 4.77 -20.72
C GLY A 138 28.83 3.82 -19.59
N PRO A 139 28.77 4.21 -18.31
CA PRO A 139 27.99 5.34 -17.77
C PRO A 139 28.63 6.72 -18.00
N TYR A 140 27.80 7.71 -18.24
CA TYR A 140 28.16 9.12 -18.36
C TYR A 140 27.64 9.91 -17.16
N THR A 141 28.26 11.07 -16.91
CA THR A 141 27.81 12.01 -15.88
C THR A 141 27.70 13.41 -16.44
N SER A 142 26.64 14.11 -16.06
CA SER A 142 26.45 15.53 -16.33
C SER A 142 26.23 16.26 -15.00
N THR A 143 27.02 17.31 -14.76
CA THR A 143 26.98 18.05 -13.50
C THR A 143 26.62 19.50 -13.75
N GLY A 144 25.76 20.04 -12.90
CA GLY A 144 25.31 21.41 -12.93
C GLY A 144 25.06 21.96 -11.54
N THR A 145 24.88 23.28 -11.48
CA THR A 145 24.58 24.01 -10.26
C THR A 145 23.23 24.72 -10.41
N LEU A 146 22.38 24.59 -9.40
CA LEU A 146 21.11 25.26 -9.27
C LEU A 146 21.21 26.29 -8.16
N THR A 147 20.95 27.56 -8.44
CA THR A 147 20.91 28.60 -7.40
C THR A 147 19.59 29.34 -7.45
N GLY A 148 19.10 29.77 -6.31
CA GLY A 148 17.83 30.47 -6.24
C GLY A 148 17.36 30.70 -4.80
N SER A 149 16.10 31.04 -4.66
CA SER A 149 15.39 31.04 -3.38
C SER A 149 14.32 29.96 -3.39
N SER A 150 14.21 29.19 -2.30
CA SER A 150 13.15 28.23 -2.15
C SER A 150 11.79 28.93 -2.13
N SER A 151 10.90 28.53 -3.00
CA SER A 151 9.54 29.07 -3.01
C SER A 151 8.77 28.57 -1.79
N LYS A 152 7.88 29.43 -1.25
CA LYS A 152 6.77 28.92 -0.45
C LYS A 152 5.88 28.11 -1.40
N GLN A 153 5.36 27.02 -0.94
CA GLN A 153 4.24 26.40 -1.62
C GLN A 153 3.10 27.43 -1.61
N GLN A 154 2.84 28.09 -2.74
CA GLN A 154 1.71 28.96 -2.88
C GLN A 154 0.52 28.10 -3.29
N ILE A 155 -0.18 27.59 -2.28
CA ILE A 155 -1.48 26.99 -2.44
C ILE A 155 -2.46 28.17 -2.33
N SER A 156 -2.99 28.62 -3.43
CA SER A 156 -4.03 29.63 -3.45
C SER A 156 -5.40 28.95 -3.54
N SER A 157 -5.74 28.15 -2.52
CA SER A 157 -7.11 27.70 -2.31
C SER A 157 -7.92 28.84 -1.69
N THR A 158 -9.18 28.91 -2.04
CA THR A 158 -10.16 29.77 -1.34
C THR A 158 -10.54 29.15 0.01
N GLN A 159 -10.26 27.87 0.20
CA GLN A 159 -10.50 27.09 1.42
C GLN A 159 -9.26 27.13 2.32
N ALA A 160 -9.45 27.33 3.62
CA ALA A 160 -8.38 27.19 4.61
C ALA A 160 -8.24 25.70 5.00
N PHE A 161 -7.10 25.11 4.70
CA PHE A 161 -6.80 23.74 5.09
C PHE A 161 -5.93 23.68 6.34
N ASP A 162 -6.29 22.80 7.27
CA ASP A 162 -5.48 22.48 8.46
C ASP A 162 -4.22 21.70 8.05
N GLN A 163 -4.35 20.87 7.03
CA GLN A 163 -3.28 20.03 6.48
C GLN A 163 -3.42 19.89 4.97
N VAL A 164 -2.29 19.74 4.29
CA VAL A 164 -2.21 19.49 2.84
C VAL A 164 -1.16 18.45 2.55
N ILE A 165 -1.49 17.49 1.70
CA ILE A 165 -0.58 16.43 1.25
C ILE A 165 -0.50 16.48 -0.28
N PRO A 166 0.67 16.65 -0.88
CA PRO A 166 0.82 16.58 -2.32
C PRO A 166 0.76 15.13 -2.81
N LEU A 167 0.04 14.89 -3.90
CA LEU A 167 -0.02 13.63 -4.64
C LEU A 167 0.66 13.84 -6.00
N THR A 168 1.61 12.98 -6.32
CA THR A 168 2.22 12.94 -7.66
C THR A 168 1.66 11.75 -8.42
N ILE A 169 0.97 12.05 -9.54
CA ILE A 169 0.37 11.04 -10.42
C ILE A 169 1.27 10.93 -11.65
N THR A 170 1.85 9.74 -11.86
CA THR A 170 2.87 9.52 -12.88
C THR A 170 2.38 8.58 -13.98
N ASN A 171 2.27 9.11 -15.18
CA ASN A 171 2.03 8.32 -16.39
C ASN A 171 3.39 7.84 -16.95
N THR A 172 3.69 6.57 -16.76
CA THR A 172 4.93 5.94 -17.26
C THR A 172 4.81 5.47 -18.71
N GLN A 173 3.62 5.59 -19.31
CA GLN A 173 3.36 5.10 -20.66
C GLN A 173 3.80 6.12 -21.72
N ASP A 174 4.06 5.65 -22.93
CA ASP A 174 4.42 6.44 -24.10
C ASP A 174 3.22 7.17 -24.75
N ASN A 175 2.01 6.90 -24.29
CA ASN A 175 0.78 7.58 -24.68
C ASN A 175 0.26 8.48 -23.55
N SER A 176 -0.29 9.65 -23.90
CA SER A 176 -0.97 10.52 -22.96
C SER A 176 -2.29 9.89 -22.49
N THR A 177 -2.71 10.21 -21.26
CA THR A 177 -4.06 9.84 -20.82
C THR A 177 -5.12 10.59 -21.62
N PRO A 178 -6.35 10.08 -21.73
CA PRO A 178 -7.48 10.85 -22.24
C PRO A 178 -7.67 12.20 -21.58
N ASN A 179 -8.51 13.07 -22.13
CA ASN A 179 -8.86 14.38 -21.56
C ASN A 179 -10.37 14.60 -21.62
N PRO A 180 -11.05 14.73 -20.45
CA PRO A 180 -10.54 14.52 -19.09
C PRO A 180 -10.16 13.06 -18.83
N TYR A 181 -9.48 12.79 -17.73
CA TYR A 181 -9.10 11.45 -17.31
C TYR A 181 -9.54 11.16 -15.87
N GLN A 182 -10.09 10.00 -15.63
CA GLN A 182 -10.51 9.55 -14.32
C GLN A 182 -9.40 8.70 -13.69
N GLN A 183 -8.70 9.28 -12.73
CA GLN A 183 -7.62 8.62 -12.01
C GLN A 183 -8.13 8.03 -10.71
N MET A 184 -7.97 6.73 -10.54
CA MET A 184 -8.17 6.09 -9.25
C MET A 184 -7.01 6.41 -8.30
N VAL A 185 -7.33 6.82 -7.08
CA VAL A 185 -6.38 7.13 -6.01
C VAL A 185 -6.75 6.33 -4.77
N ILE A 186 -5.90 5.41 -4.38
CA ILE A 186 -6.05 4.64 -3.14
C ILE A 186 -5.19 5.30 -2.09
N VAL A 187 -5.81 5.92 -1.10
CA VAL A 187 -5.13 6.61 -0.01
C VAL A 187 -5.08 5.70 1.21
N PRO A 188 -3.89 5.29 1.68
CA PRO A 188 -3.78 4.48 2.88
C PRO A 188 -4.05 5.30 4.15
N SER A 189 -4.55 4.66 5.19
CA SER A 189 -4.82 5.31 6.48
C SER A 189 -3.57 5.93 7.12
N SER A 190 -2.39 5.44 6.78
CA SER A 190 -1.11 6.05 7.15
C SER A 190 -0.93 7.48 6.62
N VAL A 191 -1.60 7.84 5.51
CA VAL A 191 -1.55 9.19 4.93
C VAL A 191 -2.60 10.10 5.55
N TYR A 192 -3.83 9.64 5.72
CA TYR A 192 -4.96 10.47 6.18
C TYR A 192 -5.32 10.31 7.66
N GLY A 193 -4.87 9.24 8.33
CA GLY A 193 -5.42 8.74 9.60
C GLY A 193 -5.55 9.75 10.73
N GLY A 194 -4.70 10.80 10.78
CA GLY A 194 -4.79 11.86 11.78
C GLY A 194 -5.65 13.04 11.38
N TYR A 195 -5.99 13.18 10.09
CA TYR A 195 -6.57 14.40 9.51
C TYR A 195 -7.98 14.19 8.99
N ALA A 196 -8.30 13.02 8.49
CA ALA A 196 -9.61 12.73 7.95
C ALA A 196 -10.68 12.58 9.04
N ALA A 197 -11.89 13.05 8.75
CA ALA A 197 -13.10 12.66 9.46
C ALA A 197 -13.41 11.18 9.20
N SER A 198 -14.20 10.53 10.06
CA SER A 198 -14.49 9.10 9.96
C SER A 198 -15.24 8.71 8.67
N ASN A 199 -15.95 9.66 8.06
CA ASN A 199 -16.66 9.53 6.80
C ASN A 199 -16.00 10.30 5.64
N PHE A 200 -14.80 10.87 5.86
CA PHE A 200 -13.99 11.60 4.85
C PHE A 200 -14.63 12.91 4.34
N GLN A 201 -15.65 13.41 4.97
CA GLN A 201 -16.40 14.61 4.55
C GLN A 201 -15.60 15.92 4.56
N ASN A 202 -14.36 15.91 5.06
CA ASN A 202 -13.50 17.08 5.22
C ASN A 202 -12.29 17.10 4.28
N ILE A 203 -12.37 16.40 3.14
CA ILE A 203 -11.27 16.26 2.19
C ILE A 203 -11.64 16.88 0.85
N GLU A 204 -10.77 17.75 0.32
CA GLU A 204 -10.87 18.34 -1.01
C GLU A 204 -9.59 18.09 -1.81
N PHE A 205 -9.73 17.78 -3.09
CA PHE A 205 -8.59 17.68 -4.01
C PHE A 205 -8.51 18.94 -4.87
N PHE A 206 -7.31 19.48 -5.07
CA PHE A 206 -7.11 20.73 -5.81
C PHE A 206 -5.73 20.79 -6.49
N TYR A 207 -5.58 21.67 -7.49
CA TYR A 207 -4.31 22.00 -8.11
C TYR A 207 -3.59 23.12 -7.35
N SER A 208 -2.29 23.32 -7.64
CA SER A 208 -1.45 24.34 -7.00
C SER A 208 -1.99 25.79 -7.17
N ASN A 209 -2.80 26.03 -8.18
CA ASN A 209 -3.47 27.33 -8.40
C ASN A 209 -4.77 27.49 -7.59
N GLY A 210 -5.13 26.48 -6.78
CA GLY A 210 -6.34 26.47 -5.95
C GLY A 210 -7.62 26.03 -6.66
N SER A 211 -7.55 25.67 -7.94
CA SER A 211 -8.75 25.11 -8.58
C SER A 211 -9.04 23.71 -8.09
N VAL A 212 -10.26 23.48 -7.67
CA VAL A 212 -10.73 22.18 -7.17
C VAL A 212 -10.66 21.13 -8.28
N VAL A 213 -10.28 19.95 -7.93
CA VAL A 213 -10.28 18.75 -8.79
C VAL A 213 -11.50 17.93 -8.43
N PRO A 214 -12.52 17.83 -9.30
CA PRO A 214 -13.70 17.03 -8.99
C PRO A 214 -13.31 15.61 -8.57
N SER A 215 -13.83 15.17 -7.42
CA SER A 215 -13.45 13.95 -6.74
C SER A 215 -14.66 13.18 -6.23
N TRP A 216 -14.63 11.87 -6.39
CA TRP A 216 -15.70 10.98 -6.00
C TRP A 216 -15.17 9.86 -5.11
N LEU A 217 -15.59 9.80 -3.85
CA LEU A 217 -15.22 8.73 -2.92
C LEU A 217 -16.00 7.46 -3.26
N GLN A 218 -15.30 6.48 -3.81
CA GLN A 218 -15.88 5.20 -4.22
C GLN A 218 -16.23 4.31 -3.03
N ASN A 219 -15.29 4.18 -2.11
CA ASN A 219 -15.39 3.28 -0.96
C ASN A 219 -14.28 3.57 0.03
N TYR A 220 -14.46 3.13 1.28
CA TYR A 220 -13.42 3.16 2.30
C TYR A 220 -13.50 2.00 3.28
N THR A 221 -12.38 1.72 3.91
CA THR A 221 -12.19 0.72 4.96
C THR A 221 -11.45 1.36 6.13
N SER A 222 -11.20 0.62 7.18
CA SER A 222 -10.32 1.11 8.27
C SER A 222 -8.86 1.33 7.84
N THR A 223 -8.45 0.78 6.69
CA THR A 223 -7.06 0.78 6.24
C THR A 223 -6.79 1.67 5.03
N ASN A 224 -7.78 1.91 4.20
CA ASN A 224 -7.66 2.76 3.02
C ASN A 224 -9.01 3.37 2.60
N ALA A 225 -8.91 4.40 1.76
CA ALA A 225 -10.06 4.99 1.08
C ALA A 225 -9.71 5.17 -0.40
N THR A 226 -10.67 4.94 -1.29
CA THR A 226 -10.49 4.99 -2.74
C THR A 226 -11.30 6.13 -3.33
N TRP A 227 -10.62 7.04 -4.02
CA TRP A 227 -11.24 8.15 -4.77
C TRP A 227 -11.02 8.00 -6.27
N TRP A 228 -11.90 8.62 -7.03
CA TRP A 228 -11.72 8.91 -8.44
C TRP A 228 -11.60 10.41 -8.62
N LEU A 229 -10.53 10.85 -9.28
CA LEU A 229 -10.26 12.26 -9.55
C LEU A 229 -10.41 12.55 -11.04
N LYS A 230 -11.15 13.60 -11.39
CA LYS A 230 -11.26 14.08 -12.77
C LYS A 230 -10.11 15.02 -13.11
N LEU A 231 -9.15 14.52 -13.86
CA LEU A 231 -7.95 15.24 -14.23
C LEU A 231 -8.02 15.72 -15.69
N SER A 232 -7.33 16.82 -15.97
CA SER A 232 -6.90 17.06 -17.34
C SER A 232 -5.84 16.01 -17.75
N SER A 233 -5.65 15.81 -19.06
CA SER A 233 -4.69 14.82 -19.57
C SER A 233 -3.33 14.90 -18.87
N ILE A 234 -2.72 13.75 -18.63
CA ILE A 234 -1.34 13.58 -18.21
C ILE A 234 -0.55 13.14 -19.43
N SER A 235 0.45 13.94 -19.83
CA SER A 235 1.25 13.65 -21.03
C SER A 235 2.00 12.33 -20.89
N ALA A 236 2.39 11.76 -22.02
CA ALA A 236 3.25 10.58 -22.06
C ALA A 236 4.50 10.79 -21.22
N SER A 237 4.94 9.76 -20.49
CA SER A 237 6.16 9.76 -19.66
C SER A 237 6.29 10.99 -18.75
N SER A 238 5.18 11.46 -18.17
CA SER A 238 5.18 12.66 -17.32
C SER A 238 4.33 12.49 -16.07
N SER A 239 4.49 13.44 -15.15
CA SER A 239 3.76 13.46 -13.88
C SER A 239 2.93 14.72 -13.73
N LYS A 240 1.88 14.63 -12.94
CA LYS A 240 1.02 15.74 -12.54
C LYS A 240 0.84 15.74 -11.02
N THR A 241 0.99 16.92 -10.39
CA THR A 241 0.75 17.06 -8.95
C THR A 241 -0.66 17.57 -8.69
N VAL A 242 -1.32 16.90 -7.77
CA VAL A 242 -2.60 17.26 -7.15
C VAL A 242 -2.38 17.35 -5.65
N TYR A 243 -3.14 18.15 -4.95
CA TYR A 243 -3.06 18.31 -3.50
C TYR A 243 -4.32 17.78 -2.86
N MET A 244 -4.17 17.03 -1.77
CA MET A 244 -5.26 16.60 -0.89
C MET A 244 -5.25 17.49 0.34
N GLY A 245 -6.25 18.31 0.50
CA GLY A 245 -6.44 19.22 1.62
C GLY A 245 -7.43 18.66 2.63
N PHE A 246 -7.20 18.94 3.89
CA PHE A 246 -8.05 18.56 5.01
C PHE A 246 -8.49 19.84 5.73
N VAL A 247 -9.79 20.08 5.75
CA VAL A 247 -10.38 21.07 6.67
C VAL A 247 -10.63 20.43 8.03
N SER A 248 -11.15 21.19 8.99
CA SER A 248 -11.50 20.64 10.31
C SER A 248 -12.37 19.39 10.19
N LYS A 249 -12.11 18.38 11.00
CA LYS A 249 -12.88 17.11 10.99
C LYS A 249 -14.39 17.30 11.27
N SER A 250 -14.77 18.41 11.90
CA SER A 250 -16.16 18.75 12.15
C SER A 250 -16.88 19.31 10.92
N ASP A 251 -16.13 19.73 9.90
CA ASP A 251 -16.69 20.39 8.74
C ASP A 251 -17.08 19.35 7.68
N ASN A 252 -18.21 19.58 7.06
CA ASN A 252 -18.67 18.79 5.93
C ASN A 252 -18.60 19.63 4.67
N ILE A 253 -17.70 19.26 3.75
CA ILE A 253 -17.53 19.92 2.46
C ILE A 253 -18.09 19.09 1.30
N PHE A 254 -18.62 17.89 1.57
CA PHE A 254 -19.26 17.09 0.54
C PHE A 254 -20.41 17.85 -0.13
N ASN A 255 -20.42 17.77 -1.45
CA ASN A 255 -21.40 18.43 -2.30
C ASN A 255 -21.61 17.63 -3.59
N LYS A 256 -22.56 18.04 -4.45
CA LYS A 256 -22.87 17.39 -5.73
C LYS A 256 -22.14 17.97 -6.93
N LEU A 257 -21.08 18.76 -6.72
CA LEU A 257 -20.40 19.47 -7.80
C LEU A 257 -18.96 19.00 -8.00
N ASP A 258 -18.20 18.86 -6.93
CA ASP A 258 -16.76 18.63 -7.01
C ASP A 258 -16.17 17.78 -5.87
N ASP A 259 -16.88 17.61 -4.75
CA ASP A 259 -16.45 16.79 -3.61
C ASP A 259 -17.57 15.83 -3.21
N GLY A 260 -17.65 14.70 -3.83
CA GLY A 260 -18.76 13.78 -3.63
C GLY A 260 -18.36 12.38 -3.21
N GLU A 261 -19.39 11.56 -3.04
CA GLU A 261 -19.23 10.17 -2.64
C GLU A 261 -20.20 9.25 -3.39
N ALA A 262 -19.87 7.96 -3.45
CA ALA A 262 -20.71 6.96 -4.10
C ALA A 262 -22.11 6.88 -3.44
N PRO A 263 -23.16 6.65 -4.25
CA PRO A 263 -24.55 6.80 -3.81
C PRO A 263 -24.92 5.94 -2.62
N GLN A 264 -24.24 4.81 -2.43
CA GLN A 264 -24.52 3.87 -1.35
C GLN A 264 -23.78 4.19 -0.03
N ILE A 265 -22.75 5.05 -0.04
CA ILE A 265 -21.91 5.32 1.15
C ILE A 265 -22.75 5.86 2.33
N PRO A 266 -23.65 6.85 2.14
CA PRO A 266 -24.47 7.36 3.24
C PRO A 266 -25.38 6.31 3.87
N CYS A 267 -25.63 5.19 3.17
CA CYS A 267 -26.49 4.09 3.61
C CYS A 267 -25.74 2.96 4.34
N GLY A 268 -24.39 3.04 4.41
CA GLY A 268 -23.59 1.93 4.91
C GLY A 268 -23.35 0.82 3.87
N SER A 269 -22.81 -0.31 4.30
CA SER A 269 -22.29 -1.37 3.41
C SER A 269 -23.35 -2.10 2.55
N THR A 270 -24.64 -1.94 2.86
CA THR A 270 -25.74 -2.52 2.09
C THR A 270 -26.87 -1.51 2.03
N PRO A 271 -27.03 -0.76 0.93
CA PRO A 271 -28.15 0.12 0.76
C PRO A 271 -29.46 -0.68 0.78
N THR A 272 -30.38 -0.24 1.63
CA THR A 272 -31.75 -0.77 1.65
C THR A 272 -32.68 0.28 1.06
N SER A 273 -33.80 -0.14 0.53
CA SER A 273 -34.84 0.74 0.01
C SER A 273 -35.34 1.81 1.00
N SER A 274 -34.99 1.69 2.28
CA SER A 274 -35.34 2.63 3.34
C SER A 274 -34.27 3.71 3.60
N CYS A 275 -33.15 3.70 2.88
CA CYS A 275 -32.11 4.70 3.06
C CYS A 275 -32.52 6.06 2.43
N SER A 276 -32.89 7.01 3.26
CA SER A 276 -33.30 8.36 2.82
C SER A 276 -32.16 9.21 2.26
N ASN A 277 -30.91 8.85 2.59
CA ASN A 277 -29.72 9.61 2.25
C ASN A 277 -28.96 9.00 1.05
N TYR A 278 -29.56 8.04 0.35
CA TYR A 278 -28.96 7.47 -0.86
C TYR A 278 -28.68 8.59 -1.88
N ALA A 279 -27.46 8.63 -2.39
CA ALA A 279 -26.96 9.66 -3.32
C ALA A 279 -27.06 11.11 -2.79
N GLU A 280 -26.93 11.30 -1.46
CA GLU A 280 -27.02 12.64 -0.85
C GLU A 280 -25.94 13.58 -1.37
N TYR A 281 -24.70 13.10 -1.50
CA TYR A 281 -23.55 13.88 -1.99
C TYR A 281 -22.92 13.25 -3.24
N ASP A 282 -23.69 12.51 -4.01
CA ASP A 282 -23.18 11.85 -5.21
C ASP A 282 -22.94 12.85 -6.35
N ASP A 283 -21.67 13.01 -6.71
CA ASP A 283 -21.21 13.88 -7.81
C ASP A 283 -20.60 13.06 -8.99
N GLY A 284 -20.83 11.77 -9.05
CA GLY A 284 -20.27 10.88 -10.08
C GLY A 284 -20.48 11.39 -11.51
N ALA A 285 -21.62 12.08 -11.77
CA ALA A 285 -21.90 12.70 -13.06
C ALA A 285 -20.93 13.86 -13.41
N ASN A 286 -20.28 14.47 -12.43
CA ASN A 286 -19.27 15.49 -12.66
C ASN A 286 -17.87 14.91 -12.87
N VAL A 287 -17.60 13.71 -12.35
CA VAL A 287 -16.29 13.04 -12.43
C VAL A 287 -16.18 12.21 -13.71
N PHE A 288 -17.18 11.40 -14.06
CA PHE A 288 -17.14 10.46 -15.18
C PHE A 288 -17.70 11.07 -16.48
N TYR A 289 -17.41 10.44 -17.62
CA TYR A 289 -17.95 10.86 -18.93
C TYR A 289 -19.44 10.62 -19.03
N ASP A 290 -19.88 9.48 -18.50
CA ASP A 290 -21.27 9.10 -18.33
C ASP A 290 -21.44 8.42 -16.97
N TYR A 291 -22.58 8.66 -16.33
CA TYR A 291 -22.80 8.18 -14.98
C TYR A 291 -24.29 8.01 -14.70
N VAL A 292 -24.62 6.92 -14.01
CA VAL A 292 -25.95 6.70 -13.47
C VAL A 292 -25.86 6.02 -12.10
N ASN A 293 -26.65 6.48 -11.15
CA ASN A 293 -26.73 5.94 -9.78
C ASN A 293 -28.04 5.22 -9.48
N PHE A 294 -28.95 5.13 -10.42
CA PHE A 294 -30.29 4.52 -10.27
C PHE A 294 -31.07 5.03 -9.04
N ASN A 295 -30.89 6.29 -8.69
CA ASN A 295 -31.62 6.91 -7.58
C ASN A 295 -33.12 7.06 -7.93
N GLY A 296 -33.99 6.76 -6.98
CA GLY A 296 -35.45 6.79 -7.14
C GLY A 296 -36.04 5.48 -7.66
N THR A 297 -37.18 5.55 -8.35
CA THR A 297 -37.97 4.39 -8.75
C THR A 297 -38.14 4.22 -10.27
N ASN A 298 -37.53 5.11 -11.04
CA ASN A 298 -37.66 5.10 -12.51
C ASN A 298 -36.33 4.74 -13.18
N LEU A 299 -36.41 3.92 -14.22
CA LEU A 299 -35.26 3.66 -15.06
C LEU A 299 -34.91 4.91 -15.87
N PRO A 300 -33.62 5.37 -15.84
CA PRO A 300 -33.18 6.48 -16.69
C PRO A 300 -33.40 6.19 -18.18
N THR A 301 -33.81 7.19 -18.96
CA THR A 301 -34.19 7.03 -20.38
C THR A 301 -33.04 6.59 -21.30
N THR A 302 -31.81 6.75 -20.84
CA THR A 302 -30.58 6.28 -21.54
C THR A 302 -30.35 4.77 -21.40
N TYR A 303 -31.12 4.12 -20.56
CA TYR A 303 -31.05 2.68 -20.32
C TYR A 303 -32.34 1.98 -20.72
N SER A 304 -32.22 0.76 -21.17
CA SER A 304 -33.34 -0.14 -21.44
C SER A 304 -33.15 -1.47 -20.71
N VAL A 305 -34.24 -2.11 -20.40
CA VAL A 305 -34.23 -3.46 -19.83
C VAL A 305 -34.94 -4.41 -20.77
N THR A 306 -34.37 -5.60 -20.98
CA THR A 306 -34.93 -6.65 -21.80
C THR A 306 -35.19 -7.88 -20.97
N SER A 307 -36.43 -8.36 -20.97
CA SER A 307 -36.87 -9.54 -20.21
C SER A 307 -36.39 -10.83 -20.86
N ASN A 308 -35.93 -11.77 -20.02
CA ASN A 308 -35.75 -13.16 -20.40
C ASN A 308 -36.69 -14.08 -19.57
N GLY A 309 -37.84 -13.54 -19.14
CA GLY A 309 -38.80 -14.25 -18.33
C GLY A 309 -38.85 -13.87 -16.85
N GLY A 310 -37.96 -12.98 -16.40
CA GLY A 310 -37.86 -12.55 -15.03
C GLY A 310 -38.51 -11.19 -14.71
N SER A 311 -37.97 -10.46 -13.74
CA SER A 311 -38.45 -9.16 -13.25
C SER A 311 -37.31 -8.19 -12.97
N TYR A 312 -37.61 -6.87 -12.99
CA TYR A 312 -36.69 -5.85 -12.50
C TYR A 312 -37.45 -4.82 -11.63
N SER A 313 -36.69 -4.15 -10.80
CA SER A 313 -37.15 -2.97 -10.06
C SER A 313 -36.04 -1.95 -9.91
N VAL A 314 -36.41 -0.66 -9.80
CA VAL A 314 -35.47 0.43 -9.47
C VAL A 314 -35.87 0.96 -8.10
N ASP A 315 -34.94 0.90 -7.16
CA ASP A 315 -35.13 1.37 -5.78
C ASP A 315 -33.77 1.46 -5.08
N ASN A 316 -33.15 2.64 -5.11
CA ASN A 316 -31.76 2.85 -4.63
C ASN A 316 -30.75 1.85 -5.25
N GLY A 317 -30.76 1.80 -6.56
CA GLY A 317 -30.12 0.82 -7.41
C GLY A 317 -31.12 0.13 -8.33
N ILE A 318 -30.64 -0.62 -9.32
CA ILE A 318 -31.50 -1.49 -10.13
C ILE A 318 -31.26 -2.96 -9.74
N HIS A 319 -32.37 -3.67 -9.52
CA HIS A 319 -32.40 -5.09 -9.18
C HIS A 319 -32.90 -5.87 -10.39
N LEU A 320 -32.09 -6.75 -10.91
CA LEU A 320 -32.38 -7.59 -12.08
C LEU A 320 -32.50 -9.04 -11.65
N SER A 321 -33.54 -9.71 -12.10
CA SER A 321 -33.74 -11.15 -11.97
C SER A 321 -34.12 -11.71 -13.32
N ASP A 322 -33.21 -12.43 -13.97
CA ASP A 322 -33.36 -12.95 -15.32
C ASP A 322 -33.66 -11.85 -16.40
N TYR A 323 -32.90 -10.77 -16.29
CA TYR A 323 -33.02 -9.55 -17.14
C TYR A 323 -31.67 -9.02 -17.63
N PHE A 324 -31.72 -8.25 -18.70
CA PHE A 324 -30.61 -7.42 -19.21
C PHE A 324 -30.90 -5.95 -18.94
N LEU A 325 -29.90 -5.23 -18.46
CA LEU A 325 -29.84 -3.78 -18.50
C LEU A 325 -28.87 -3.38 -19.60
N SER A 326 -29.29 -2.57 -20.54
CA SER A 326 -28.46 -2.10 -21.66
C SER A 326 -28.50 -0.59 -21.78
N SER A 327 -27.36 0.03 -22.09
CA SER A 327 -27.26 1.45 -22.48
C SER A 327 -27.21 1.59 -24.00
N VAL A 328 -27.51 2.78 -24.48
CA VAL A 328 -27.57 3.11 -25.92
C VAL A 328 -26.32 3.86 -26.41
N PHE A 329 -25.16 3.63 -25.83
CA PHE A 329 -23.92 4.35 -26.15
C PHE A 329 -23.02 3.59 -27.12
N SER A 330 -22.38 4.35 -28.05
CA SER A 330 -21.33 3.82 -28.93
C SER A 330 -19.97 3.98 -28.24
N PHE A 331 -19.21 2.93 -28.18
CA PHE A 331 -17.90 2.89 -27.51
C PHE A 331 -16.78 2.60 -28.51
N ASN A 332 -15.58 3.03 -28.09
CA ASN A 332 -14.32 2.64 -28.72
C ASN A 332 -13.30 2.20 -27.64
N THR A 333 -12.12 1.79 -28.06
CA THR A 333 -11.03 1.36 -27.17
C THR A 333 -10.48 2.45 -26.24
N SER A 334 -10.94 3.70 -26.39
CA SER A 334 -10.53 4.83 -25.52
C SER A 334 -11.34 4.92 -24.23
N TYR A 335 -12.31 4.04 -24.03
CA TYR A 335 -13.19 4.07 -22.86
C TYR A 335 -13.00 2.85 -21.98
N ALA A 336 -13.21 3.07 -20.67
CA ALA A 336 -13.37 2.06 -19.66
C ALA A 336 -14.77 2.13 -19.07
N ILE A 337 -15.37 0.99 -18.76
CA ILE A 337 -16.62 0.92 -18.03
C ILE A 337 -16.35 0.48 -16.59
N TYR A 338 -17.10 1.06 -15.66
CA TYR A 338 -17.04 0.70 -14.24
C TYR A 338 -18.46 0.59 -13.69
N GLY A 339 -18.61 -0.10 -12.56
CA GLY A 339 -19.87 -0.16 -11.84
C GLY A 339 -19.77 -0.88 -10.51
N THR A 340 -20.59 -0.46 -9.57
CA THR A 340 -20.77 -1.15 -8.29
C THR A 340 -21.91 -2.14 -8.43
N VAL A 341 -21.56 -3.43 -8.41
CA VAL A 341 -22.52 -4.51 -8.70
C VAL A 341 -22.41 -5.63 -7.66
N LYS A 342 -23.51 -6.37 -7.49
CA LYS A 342 -23.54 -7.63 -6.76
C LYS A 342 -24.23 -8.68 -7.62
N PHE A 343 -23.50 -9.74 -7.96
CA PHE A 343 -24.04 -10.90 -8.66
C PHE A 343 -24.35 -12.00 -7.67
N SER A 344 -25.59 -12.50 -7.69
CA SER A 344 -26.05 -13.53 -6.77
C SER A 344 -27.10 -14.45 -7.44
N ALA A 345 -27.59 -15.42 -6.70
CA ALA A 345 -28.69 -16.28 -7.11
C ALA A 345 -29.70 -16.45 -5.99
N SER A 346 -30.97 -16.52 -6.34
CA SER A 346 -32.08 -16.73 -5.40
C SER A 346 -32.37 -18.21 -5.09
N GLY A 347 -31.59 -19.14 -5.69
CA GLY A 347 -31.76 -20.58 -5.52
C GLY A 347 -30.61 -21.39 -6.12
N PRO A 348 -30.72 -22.74 -6.17
CA PRO A 348 -29.74 -23.61 -6.77
C PRO A 348 -29.42 -23.21 -8.24
N VAL A 349 -28.16 -23.07 -8.56
CA VAL A 349 -27.69 -22.58 -9.87
C VAL A 349 -27.20 -23.76 -10.70
N SER A 350 -27.96 -24.14 -11.73
CA SER A 350 -27.49 -25.06 -12.76
C SER A 350 -26.70 -24.40 -13.86
N SER A 351 -26.89 -23.09 -14.08
CA SER A 351 -26.12 -22.23 -14.98
C SER A 351 -26.24 -20.80 -14.49
N PHE A 352 -25.13 -20.10 -14.40
CA PHE A 352 -25.03 -18.73 -13.90
C PHE A 352 -24.31 -17.86 -14.92
N ASN A 353 -24.97 -16.78 -15.33
CA ASN A 353 -24.38 -15.85 -16.32
C ASN A 353 -24.73 -14.42 -15.88
N SER A 354 -23.95 -13.88 -14.94
CA SER A 354 -24.10 -12.50 -14.50
C SER A 354 -22.82 -11.75 -14.80
N ARG A 355 -22.92 -10.72 -15.66
CA ARG A 355 -21.75 -10.03 -16.24
C ARG A 355 -22.00 -8.54 -16.38
N LEU A 356 -20.92 -7.77 -16.26
CA LEU A 356 -20.81 -6.41 -16.76
C LEU A 356 -19.93 -6.43 -18.02
N GLY A 357 -20.33 -5.81 -19.10
CA GLY A 357 -19.52 -5.84 -20.31
C GLY A 357 -19.99 -4.98 -21.47
N TYR A 358 -19.22 -5.08 -22.55
CA TYR A 358 -19.52 -4.48 -23.85
C TYR A 358 -20.28 -5.46 -24.73
N VAL A 359 -21.26 -4.95 -25.46
CA VAL A 359 -22.08 -5.72 -26.41
C VAL A 359 -22.03 -5.12 -27.81
N ASP A 360 -22.30 -5.99 -28.82
CA ASP A 360 -22.52 -5.59 -30.21
C ASP A 360 -24.01 -5.23 -30.49
N GLN A 361 -24.33 -4.92 -31.77
CA GLN A 361 -25.68 -4.59 -32.18
C GLN A 361 -26.73 -5.71 -31.99
N GLY A 362 -26.29 -6.91 -31.68
CA GLY A 362 -27.16 -8.06 -31.40
C GLY A 362 -27.22 -8.44 -29.93
N ASP A 363 -26.81 -7.54 -29.03
CA ASP A 363 -26.69 -7.76 -27.56
C ASP A 363 -25.77 -8.92 -27.18
N ASN A 364 -24.85 -9.30 -28.07
CA ASN A 364 -23.85 -10.31 -27.76
C ASN A 364 -22.66 -9.69 -27.06
N PHE A 365 -22.23 -10.30 -25.95
CA PHE A 365 -21.01 -9.87 -25.27
C PHE A 365 -19.78 -10.02 -26.15
N ILE A 366 -19.03 -8.95 -26.25
CA ILE A 366 -17.71 -8.91 -26.88
C ILE A 366 -16.62 -9.01 -25.83
N LEU A 367 -16.84 -8.37 -24.70
CA LEU A 367 -15.90 -8.23 -23.59
C LEU A 367 -16.68 -8.13 -22.29
N SER A 368 -16.33 -8.94 -21.26
CA SER A 368 -17.05 -8.86 -20.00
C SER A 368 -16.24 -9.32 -18.78
N VAL A 369 -16.65 -8.84 -17.61
CA VAL A 369 -16.20 -9.29 -16.30
C VAL A 369 -17.40 -9.86 -15.53
N GLY A 370 -17.27 -11.08 -15.00
CA GLY A 370 -18.36 -11.74 -14.28
C GLY A 370 -18.39 -13.25 -14.41
N GLY A 371 -19.51 -13.86 -14.08
CA GLY A 371 -19.72 -15.31 -14.11
C GLY A 371 -19.88 -15.89 -15.50
N ASN A 372 -19.50 -17.13 -15.68
CA ASN A 372 -19.74 -17.92 -16.89
C ASN A 372 -20.68 -19.09 -16.58
N SER A 373 -21.36 -19.58 -17.61
CA SER A 373 -22.39 -20.65 -17.48
C SER A 373 -21.90 -21.87 -16.70
N GLY A 374 -22.69 -22.32 -15.76
CA GLY A 374 -22.50 -23.57 -15.02
C GLY A 374 -21.67 -23.53 -13.77
N SER A 375 -21.14 -22.35 -13.33
CA SER A 375 -20.41 -22.26 -12.09
C SER A 375 -20.50 -20.87 -11.44
N THR A 376 -20.18 -20.78 -10.16
CA THR A 376 -20.02 -19.51 -9.44
C THR A 376 -18.65 -18.85 -9.69
N SER A 377 -17.81 -19.47 -10.52
CA SER A 377 -16.49 -18.94 -10.89
C SER A 377 -16.63 -17.67 -11.71
N GLN A 378 -15.72 -16.73 -11.49
CA GLN A 378 -15.71 -15.42 -12.13
C GLN A 378 -14.57 -15.34 -13.13
N TYR A 379 -14.79 -14.63 -14.24
CA TYR A 379 -13.85 -14.55 -15.35
C TYR A 379 -13.79 -13.15 -15.95
N LEU A 380 -12.60 -12.80 -16.42
CA LEU A 380 -12.41 -11.78 -17.45
C LEU A 380 -12.50 -12.50 -18.80
N TRP A 381 -13.50 -12.15 -19.59
CA TRP A 381 -13.83 -12.84 -20.82
C TRP A 381 -13.77 -11.91 -22.03
N ASN A 382 -13.20 -12.40 -23.13
CA ASN A 382 -13.25 -11.74 -24.39
C ASN A 382 -13.63 -12.71 -25.53
N TYR A 383 -14.24 -12.18 -26.57
CA TYR A 383 -14.62 -12.91 -27.78
C TYR A 383 -14.10 -12.23 -29.05
N ASN A 384 -13.09 -12.80 -29.65
CA ASN A 384 -12.55 -12.39 -30.95
C ASN A 384 -12.61 -13.55 -31.93
N GLY A 385 -13.84 -14.08 -32.14
CA GLY A 385 -14.07 -15.28 -32.97
C GLY A 385 -13.78 -16.60 -32.26
N SER A 386 -13.16 -16.55 -31.09
CA SER A 386 -13.02 -17.65 -30.13
C SER A 386 -13.06 -17.10 -28.71
N ASN A 387 -13.58 -17.89 -27.76
CA ASN A 387 -13.64 -17.52 -26.37
C ASN A 387 -12.26 -17.53 -25.73
N SER A 388 -11.91 -16.47 -25.01
CA SER A 388 -10.75 -16.42 -24.10
C SER A 388 -11.24 -16.10 -22.69
N LEU A 389 -10.88 -16.94 -21.73
CA LEU A 389 -11.26 -16.84 -20.33
C LEU A 389 -10.01 -16.69 -19.47
N PHE A 390 -10.03 -15.72 -18.57
CA PHE A 390 -9.04 -15.56 -17.50
C PHE A 390 -9.77 -15.61 -16.17
N SER A 391 -9.40 -16.55 -15.30
CA SER A 391 -10.05 -16.74 -13.99
C SER A 391 -9.76 -15.57 -13.06
N LEU A 392 -10.82 -15.09 -12.38
CA LEU A 392 -10.75 -14.04 -11.37
C LEU A 392 -11.03 -14.63 -9.98
N PRO A 393 -10.60 -13.97 -8.91
CA PRO A 393 -11.06 -14.30 -7.56
C PRO A 393 -12.57 -14.26 -7.48
N SER A 394 -13.17 -15.12 -6.67
CA SER A 394 -14.63 -15.16 -6.51
C SER A 394 -15.13 -13.88 -5.83
N PHE A 395 -16.06 -13.20 -6.47
CA PHE A 395 -16.82 -12.08 -5.90
C PHE A 395 -18.33 -12.33 -5.91
N TYR A 396 -18.72 -13.58 -6.10
CA TYR A 396 -20.09 -14.00 -6.05
C TYR A 396 -20.72 -13.71 -4.69
N ASN A 397 -21.99 -13.26 -4.70
CA ASN A 397 -22.78 -12.87 -3.52
C ASN A 397 -22.15 -11.77 -2.66
N SER A 398 -21.30 -10.94 -3.24
CA SER A 398 -20.72 -9.77 -2.59
C SER A 398 -20.76 -8.55 -3.50
N THR A 399 -21.08 -7.38 -2.92
CA THR A 399 -21.01 -6.12 -3.64
C THR A 399 -19.57 -5.79 -3.96
N ARG A 400 -19.28 -5.50 -5.25
CA ARG A 400 -17.95 -5.15 -5.72
C ARG A 400 -18.02 -4.03 -6.74
N PHE A 401 -17.01 -3.19 -6.72
CA PHE A 401 -16.72 -2.29 -7.81
C PHE A 401 -15.99 -3.09 -8.89
N LEU A 402 -16.52 -3.11 -10.09
CA LEU A 402 -15.94 -3.78 -11.23
C LEU A 402 -15.52 -2.76 -12.29
N GLY A 403 -14.44 -3.05 -13.01
CA GLY A 403 -13.99 -2.25 -14.14
C GLY A 403 -13.59 -3.13 -15.32
N LEU A 404 -13.67 -2.58 -16.52
CA LEU A 404 -13.35 -3.29 -17.76
C LEU A 404 -12.88 -2.32 -18.84
N TRP A 405 -11.72 -2.58 -19.42
CA TRP A 405 -11.19 -1.87 -20.59
C TRP A 405 -10.31 -2.77 -21.43
N THR A 406 -9.93 -2.32 -22.61
CA THR A 406 -9.09 -3.12 -23.52
C THR A 406 -8.10 -2.25 -24.29
N THR A 407 -7.00 -2.88 -24.68
CA THR A 407 -6.07 -2.40 -25.70
C THR A 407 -6.05 -3.39 -26.86
N HIS A 408 -5.29 -3.13 -27.91
CA HIS A 408 -5.11 -4.10 -28.99
C HIS A 408 -4.43 -5.40 -28.52
N PHE A 409 -3.68 -5.36 -27.42
CA PHE A 409 -2.83 -6.47 -26.97
C PHE A 409 -3.38 -7.22 -25.76
N ALA A 410 -4.28 -6.60 -25.00
CA ALA A 410 -4.79 -7.20 -23.78
C ALA A 410 -6.16 -6.66 -23.36
N THR A 411 -6.86 -7.44 -22.57
CA THR A 411 -8.09 -7.06 -21.88
C THR A 411 -7.79 -6.94 -20.39
N TYR A 412 -8.29 -5.88 -19.79
CA TYR A 412 -8.09 -5.56 -18.38
C TYR A 412 -9.43 -5.61 -17.66
N GLY A 413 -9.44 -6.28 -16.51
CA GLY A 413 -10.58 -6.32 -15.59
C GLY A 413 -10.16 -5.84 -14.23
N MET A 414 -11.04 -5.09 -13.55
CA MET A 414 -10.83 -4.64 -12.17
C MET A 414 -11.87 -5.25 -11.25
N VAL A 415 -11.45 -5.72 -10.08
CA VAL A 415 -12.31 -6.19 -9.00
C VAL A 415 -11.89 -5.48 -7.71
N GLY A 416 -12.72 -4.58 -7.22
CA GLY A 416 -12.34 -3.64 -6.16
C GLY A 416 -11.26 -2.67 -6.66
N SER A 417 -10.07 -2.75 -6.08
CA SER A 417 -8.89 -1.98 -6.52
C SER A 417 -7.83 -2.83 -7.24
N ALA A 418 -8.04 -4.13 -7.37
CA ALA A 418 -7.09 -5.03 -8.02
C ALA A 418 -7.37 -5.12 -9.53
N ILE A 419 -6.32 -5.00 -10.35
CA ILE A 419 -6.39 -5.05 -11.81
C ILE A 419 -5.84 -6.40 -12.27
N TYR A 420 -6.57 -7.06 -13.17
CA TYR A 420 -6.27 -8.35 -13.77
C TYR A 420 -6.13 -8.20 -15.28
N THR A 421 -5.22 -8.93 -15.89
CA THR A 421 -4.91 -8.81 -17.32
C THR A 421 -5.06 -10.15 -18.03
N ASN A 422 -5.82 -10.17 -19.10
CA ASN A 422 -5.85 -11.27 -20.07
C ASN A 422 -5.03 -10.87 -21.29
N ASN A 423 -3.79 -11.36 -21.38
CA ASN A 423 -2.81 -11.05 -22.42
C ASN A 423 -3.14 -11.81 -23.72
N LYS A 424 -4.31 -11.58 -24.28
CA LYS A 424 -4.71 -12.10 -25.59
C LYS A 424 -5.02 -10.93 -26.50
N ASP A 425 -4.47 -10.98 -27.70
CA ASP A 425 -4.77 -9.99 -28.75
C ASP A 425 -6.28 -9.86 -28.91
N PHE A 426 -6.75 -8.63 -28.80
CA PHE A 426 -8.15 -8.31 -28.90
C PHE A 426 -8.36 -7.16 -29.90
N THR A 427 -9.16 -7.43 -30.93
CA THR A 427 -9.58 -6.40 -31.85
C THR A 427 -11.09 -6.49 -32.01
N PHE A 428 -11.79 -5.39 -31.76
CA PHE A 428 -13.22 -5.35 -32.02
C PHE A 428 -13.49 -5.63 -33.49
N LYS A 429 -14.17 -6.73 -33.82
CA LYS A 429 -14.70 -6.99 -35.18
C LYS A 429 -15.79 -6.02 -35.54
N ASN A 430 -16.64 -5.69 -34.53
CA ASN A 430 -17.67 -4.67 -34.63
C ASN A 430 -17.42 -3.67 -33.49
N LEU A 431 -17.69 -2.40 -33.74
CA LEU A 431 -17.65 -1.42 -32.67
C LEU A 431 -18.73 -1.75 -31.65
N PRO A 432 -18.40 -1.71 -30.34
CA PRO A 432 -19.40 -1.88 -29.30
C PRO A 432 -20.49 -0.82 -29.45
N THR A 433 -21.74 -1.23 -29.30
CA THR A 433 -22.90 -0.35 -29.40
C THR A 433 -23.52 -0.02 -28.08
N GLY A 434 -23.07 -0.68 -27.00
CA GLY A 434 -23.58 -0.44 -25.67
C GLY A 434 -22.77 -1.11 -24.56
N ILE A 435 -23.09 -0.71 -23.32
CA ILE A 435 -22.73 -1.44 -22.11
C ILE A 435 -23.95 -2.26 -21.71
N THR A 436 -23.73 -3.43 -21.13
CA THR A 436 -24.79 -4.20 -20.52
C THR A 436 -24.36 -4.77 -19.18
N VAL A 437 -25.32 -4.83 -18.27
CA VAL A 437 -25.28 -5.71 -17.10
C VAL A 437 -26.32 -6.79 -17.30
N GLN A 438 -25.92 -8.01 -17.15
CA GLN A 438 -26.71 -9.18 -17.39
C GLN A 438 -26.85 -10.04 -16.14
N ALA A 439 -28.05 -10.47 -15.83
CA ALA A 439 -28.35 -11.56 -14.91
C ALA A 439 -29.21 -12.57 -15.66
N LEU A 440 -28.60 -13.57 -16.27
CA LEU A 440 -29.29 -14.56 -17.08
C LEU A 440 -29.36 -15.92 -16.42
N TYR A 441 -30.40 -16.64 -16.77
CA TYR A 441 -30.81 -17.96 -16.32
C TYR A 441 -31.59 -17.96 -14.97
N VAL A 442 -32.40 -18.97 -14.84
CA VAL A 442 -33.28 -19.18 -13.68
C VAL A 442 -32.52 -19.02 -12.36
N ASN A 443 -32.98 -18.10 -11.54
CA ASN A 443 -32.44 -17.70 -10.25
C ASN A 443 -31.21 -16.77 -10.28
N ALA A 444 -30.66 -16.37 -11.42
CA ALA A 444 -29.58 -15.38 -11.47
C ALA A 444 -30.12 -13.99 -11.14
N THR A 445 -29.42 -13.26 -10.29
CA THR A 445 -29.75 -11.89 -9.91
C THR A 445 -28.53 -10.98 -10.03
N ALA A 446 -28.79 -9.71 -10.35
CA ALA A 446 -27.80 -8.64 -10.27
C ALA A 446 -28.41 -7.43 -9.58
N GLU A 447 -27.70 -6.87 -8.64
CA GLU A 447 -27.96 -5.56 -8.05
C GLU A 447 -26.90 -4.60 -8.58
N VAL A 448 -27.31 -3.45 -9.15
CA VAL A 448 -26.41 -2.45 -9.73
C VAL A 448 -26.71 -1.12 -9.08
N TYR A 449 -25.75 -0.54 -8.40
CA TYR A 449 -25.91 0.70 -7.66
C TYR A 449 -25.48 1.90 -8.48
N ASP A 450 -24.42 1.76 -9.25
CA ASP A 450 -23.92 2.76 -10.19
C ASP A 450 -23.33 2.10 -11.42
N LEU A 451 -23.35 2.81 -12.54
CA LEU A 451 -22.59 2.49 -13.77
C LEU A 451 -21.96 3.76 -14.29
N MET A 452 -20.73 3.68 -14.78
CA MET A 452 -20.00 4.82 -15.28
C MET A 452 -19.05 4.48 -16.41
N ILE A 453 -18.75 5.51 -17.20
CA ILE A 453 -17.77 5.46 -18.27
C ILE A 453 -16.67 6.45 -17.95
N GLY A 454 -15.44 6.00 -18.03
CA GLY A 454 -14.25 6.82 -17.93
C GLY A 454 -13.32 6.65 -19.10
N GLY A 455 -12.24 7.42 -19.12
CA GLY A 455 -11.16 7.24 -20.09
C GLY A 455 -10.37 5.98 -19.79
N ALA A 456 -10.09 5.15 -20.80
CA ALA A 456 -9.24 3.99 -20.63
C ALA A 456 -7.80 4.41 -20.26
N PRO A 457 -7.14 3.72 -19.32
CA PRO A 457 -5.75 3.96 -19.01
C PRO A 457 -4.83 3.81 -20.24
N PRO A 458 -3.79 4.65 -20.39
CA PRO A 458 -2.86 4.56 -21.52
C PRO A 458 -2.17 3.19 -21.52
N ASN A 459 -2.17 2.54 -22.67
CA ASN A 459 -1.70 1.15 -22.84
C ASN A 459 -2.31 0.14 -21.86
N GLY A 460 -3.48 0.45 -21.30
CA GLY A 460 -4.15 -0.37 -20.29
C GLY A 460 -3.63 -0.22 -18.86
N ILE A 461 -2.60 0.60 -18.64
CA ILE A 461 -1.92 0.75 -17.34
C ILE A 461 -2.31 2.08 -16.71
N MET A 462 -2.93 2.01 -15.53
CA MET A 462 -3.31 3.18 -14.75
C MET A 462 -2.06 3.92 -14.27
N PRO A 463 -1.97 5.27 -14.39
CA PRO A 463 -0.89 6.04 -13.80
C PRO A 463 -0.72 5.75 -12.30
N SER A 464 0.52 5.62 -11.86
CA SER A 464 0.86 5.38 -10.46
C SER A 464 0.68 6.64 -9.61
N VAL A 465 0.41 6.46 -8.32
CA VAL A 465 0.23 7.56 -7.36
C VAL A 465 1.26 7.45 -6.25
N SER A 466 1.92 8.56 -5.93
CA SER A 466 2.77 8.68 -4.76
C SER A 466 2.36 9.87 -3.90
N PHE A 467 2.49 9.72 -2.58
CA PHE A 467 2.12 10.75 -1.61
C PHE A 467 3.39 11.42 -1.09
N GLY A 468 3.39 12.74 -1.12
CA GLY A 468 4.47 13.54 -0.55
C GLY A 468 4.30 13.76 0.96
N TYR A 469 5.13 14.62 1.50
CA TYR A 469 5.09 14.93 2.93
C TYR A 469 3.91 15.85 3.26
N PRO A 470 3.25 15.64 4.39
CA PRO A 470 2.29 16.57 4.94
C PRO A 470 2.91 17.96 5.16
N SER A 471 2.11 19.01 5.05
CA SER A 471 2.59 20.39 5.26
C SER A 471 3.07 20.63 6.69
N ASN A 472 2.47 19.94 7.66
CA ASN A 472 2.82 20.00 9.08
C ASN A 472 3.07 18.59 9.63
N ILE A 473 4.17 18.40 10.37
CA ILE A 473 4.51 17.14 11.04
C ILE A 473 4.40 17.36 12.55
N THR A 474 3.52 16.59 13.18
CA THR A 474 3.43 16.49 14.62
C THR A 474 4.37 15.38 15.09
N LYS A 475 5.31 15.71 15.97
CA LYS A 475 6.20 14.71 16.59
C LYS A 475 5.54 14.13 17.84
N PRO A 476 5.69 12.83 18.10
CA PRO A 476 5.36 12.27 19.41
C PRO A 476 6.14 12.94 20.54
N ALA A 477 5.67 12.78 21.77
CA ALA A 477 6.37 13.30 22.94
C ALA A 477 7.79 12.71 23.02
N ASN A 478 8.74 13.53 23.46
CA ASN A 478 10.18 13.21 23.58
C ASN A 478 10.97 13.11 22.28
N ILE A 479 10.36 13.07 21.10
CA ILE A 479 11.09 13.04 19.83
C ILE A 479 11.71 14.41 19.54
N GLN A 480 13.04 14.41 19.45
CA GLN A 480 13.83 15.63 19.19
C GLN A 480 14.09 15.82 17.69
N SER A 481 14.48 14.75 17.01
CA SER A 481 14.76 14.72 15.58
C SER A 481 14.11 13.51 14.94
N TYR A 482 13.98 13.51 13.60
CA TYR A 482 13.37 12.40 12.86
C TYR A 482 13.93 12.28 11.45
N ALA A 483 13.93 11.05 10.92
CA ALA A 483 14.18 10.74 9.53
C ALA A 483 12.88 10.34 8.84
N PRO A 484 12.51 10.93 7.70
CA PRO A 484 11.41 10.43 6.89
C PRO A 484 11.80 9.11 6.22
N ILE A 485 10.85 8.18 6.16
CA ILE A 485 10.99 6.87 5.54
C ILE A 485 9.93 6.74 4.46
N THR A 486 10.35 6.61 3.21
CA THR A 486 9.44 6.32 2.10
C THR A 486 9.34 4.80 1.91
N ILE A 487 8.13 4.28 1.95
CA ILE A 487 7.80 2.88 1.69
C ILE A 487 7.10 2.82 0.34
N SER A 488 7.64 2.02 -0.59
CA SER A 488 7.13 1.94 -1.96
C SER A 488 6.75 0.51 -2.32
N ASN A 489 5.48 0.29 -2.60
CA ASN A 489 4.97 -0.94 -3.16
C ASN A 489 4.83 -0.78 -4.69
N ASN A 490 5.76 -1.37 -5.43
CA ASN A 490 5.75 -1.36 -6.89
C ASN A 490 4.95 -2.53 -7.49
N GLN A 491 4.25 -3.29 -6.64
CA GLN A 491 3.43 -4.41 -7.07
C GLN A 491 1.98 -3.96 -7.27
N ASN A 492 1.27 -4.62 -8.17
CA ASN A 492 -0.14 -4.35 -8.46
C ASN A 492 -1.13 -4.97 -7.45
N VAL A 493 -0.64 -5.38 -6.28
CA VAL A 493 -1.43 -6.00 -5.21
C VAL A 493 -1.27 -5.20 -3.92
N SER A 494 -2.39 -4.91 -3.27
CA SER A 494 -2.46 -4.31 -1.94
C SER A 494 -2.47 -5.39 -0.86
N VAL A 495 -1.85 -5.11 0.29
CA VAL A 495 -1.91 -5.99 1.47
C VAL A 495 -2.34 -5.17 2.69
N SER A 496 -3.26 -5.73 3.49
CA SER A 496 -3.73 -5.13 4.75
C SER A 496 -3.04 -5.77 5.97
N ASN A 497 -3.05 -5.05 7.11
CA ASN A 497 -2.41 -5.50 8.36
C ASN A 497 -0.99 -6.01 8.14
N PHE A 498 -0.21 -5.23 7.40
CA PHE A 498 1.07 -5.64 6.88
C PHE A 498 2.22 -5.36 7.86
N GLN A 499 3.15 -6.31 7.99
CA GLN A 499 4.38 -6.14 8.75
C GLN A 499 5.50 -5.78 7.77
N GLN A 500 5.84 -4.49 7.73
CA GLN A 500 6.92 -3.98 6.88
C GLN A 500 8.26 -4.16 7.56
N MET A 501 9.17 -4.80 6.87
CA MET A 501 10.56 -4.86 7.28
C MET A 501 11.27 -3.53 7.02
N VAL A 502 11.94 -2.98 8.02
CA VAL A 502 12.71 -1.74 7.94
C VAL A 502 14.13 -2.00 8.44
N ASN A 503 15.08 -2.06 7.54
CA ASN A 503 16.49 -2.20 7.88
C ASN A 503 17.13 -0.82 7.95
N VAL A 504 17.23 -0.25 9.15
CA VAL A 504 17.77 1.09 9.40
C VAL A 504 19.29 1.06 9.30
N PRO A 505 19.91 1.75 8.33
CA PRO A 505 21.36 1.74 8.18
C PRO A 505 22.04 2.69 9.18
N SER A 506 23.30 2.42 9.50
CA SER A 506 24.07 3.26 10.41
C SER A 506 24.19 4.73 9.96
N SER A 507 24.13 5.00 8.67
CA SER A 507 24.11 6.36 8.13
C SER A 507 22.90 7.19 8.60
N VAL A 508 21.81 6.53 9.05
CA VAL A 508 20.61 7.18 9.57
C VAL A 508 20.67 7.32 11.09
N PHE A 509 21.11 6.29 11.81
CA PHE A 509 21.03 6.28 13.27
C PHE A 509 22.30 6.77 13.98
N THR A 510 23.47 6.82 13.31
CA THR A 510 24.72 7.25 13.97
C THR A 510 24.63 8.70 14.46
N GLY A 511 24.92 8.89 15.73
CA GLY A 511 24.83 10.19 16.41
C GLY A 511 23.45 10.51 16.99
N TYR A 512 22.45 9.67 16.75
CA TYR A 512 21.07 9.84 17.23
C TYR A 512 20.61 8.67 18.11
N ALA A 513 20.86 7.43 17.68
CA ALA A 513 20.46 6.26 18.43
C ALA A 513 21.37 6.04 19.65
N ASN A 514 20.77 5.56 20.74
CA ASN A 514 21.54 4.99 21.84
C ASN A 514 22.17 3.66 21.37
N THR A 515 23.48 3.52 21.55
CA THR A 515 24.23 2.30 21.20
C THR A 515 24.98 1.74 22.41
N ALA A 516 24.63 2.16 23.65
CA ALA A 516 25.21 1.66 24.86
C ALA A 516 24.71 0.26 25.17
N SER A 517 25.64 -0.64 25.53
CA SER A 517 25.33 -2.05 25.80
C SER A 517 24.20 -2.25 26.80
N GLY A 518 23.21 -3.04 26.41
CA GLY A 518 22.01 -3.36 27.19
C GLY A 518 20.91 -2.30 27.16
N THR A 519 21.07 -1.25 26.35
CA THR A 519 20.07 -0.18 26.15
C THR A 519 20.03 0.29 24.68
N GLU A 520 20.54 -0.55 23.78
CA GLU A 520 20.65 -0.23 22.36
C GLU A 520 19.29 0.07 21.74
N PHE A 521 19.22 1.14 20.98
CA PHE A 521 18.05 1.59 20.20
C PHE A 521 16.79 1.92 21.04
N GLN A 522 16.87 1.99 22.36
CA GLN A 522 15.72 2.26 23.24
C GLN A 522 15.13 3.67 23.08
N ASN A 523 15.77 4.56 22.34
CA ASN A 523 15.33 5.93 22.11
C ASN A 523 14.76 6.16 20.69
N LEU A 524 14.41 5.10 19.97
CA LEU A 524 13.82 5.16 18.63
C LEU A 524 12.33 4.84 18.69
N GLU A 525 11.55 5.53 17.85
CA GLU A 525 10.10 5.33 17.72
C GLU A 525 9.66 5.60 16.28
N PHE A 526 8.83 4.73 15.72
CA PHE A 526 8.22 4.96 14.41
C PHE A 526 6.87 5.67 14.56
N PHE A 527 6.59 6.63 13.67
CA PHE A 527 5.35 7.39 13.77
C PHE A 527 4.86 7.90 12.41
N TYR A 528 3.57 8.23 12.34
CA TYR A 528 2.96 8.93 11.23
C TYR A 528 3.10 10.44 11.38
N ALA A 529 2.92 11.19 10.28
CA ALA A 529 3.03 12.66 10.27
C ALA A 529 2.12 13.37 11.29
N ASN A 530 1.05 12.74 11.74
CA ASN A 530 0.15 13.25 12.78
C ASN A 530 0.60 12.97 14.21
N GLY A 531 1.77 12.35 14.40
CA GLY A 531 2.31 11.98 15.71
C GLY A 531 1.81 10.66 16.28
N THR A 532 0.97 9.92 15.55
CA THR A 532 0.56 8.58 15.99
C THR A 532 1.72 7.61 15.87
N VAL A 533 2.03 6.95 16.97
CA VAL A 533 3.09 5.92 17.02
C VAL A 533 2.68 4.69 16.23
N ILE A 534 3.63 4.12 15.50
CA ILE A 534 3.46 2.88 14.72
C ILE A 534 4.05 1.74 15.53
N PRO A 535 3.28 0.70 15.86
CA PRO A 535 3.82 -0.47 16.55
C PRO A 535 5.04 -1.04 15.82
N SER A 536 6.15 -1.21 16.55
CA SER A 536 7.44 -1.61 16.01
C SER A 536 8.17 -2.59 16.90
N TRP A 537 8.85 -3.55 16.31
CA TRP A 537 9.56 -4.61 16.98
C TRP A 537 10.98 -4.74 16.42
N LEU A 538 11.99 -4.45 17.23
CA LEU A 538 13.39 -4.63 16.89
C LEU A 538 13.75 -6.10 16.93
N GLU A 539 14.03 -6.69 15.79
CA GLU A 539 14.40 -8.11 15.70
C GLU A 539 15.85 -8.38 16.04
N ASN A 540 16.72 -7.56 15.47
CA ASN A 540 18.17 -7.73 15.58
C ASN A 540 18.90 -6.45 15.21
N TYR A 541 20.14 -6.31 15.63
CA TYR A 541 20.98 -5.17 15.26
C TYR A 541 22.45 -5.54 15.20
N THR A 542 23.20 -4.73 14.44
CA THR A 542 24.66 -4.74 14.35
C THR A 542 25.18 -3.31 14.44
N SER A 543 26.47 -3.11 14.40
CA SER A 543 27.05 -1.76 14.30
C SER A 543 26.71 -1.03 13.00
N SER A 544 26.29 -1.75 11.96
CA SER A 544 25.98 -1.20 10.63
C SER A 544 24.49 -1.04 10.34
N ASN A 545 23.62 -1.78 11.02
CA ASN A 545 22.18 -1.75 10.77
C ASN A 545 21.38 -2.21 11.99
N ALA A 546 20.09 -1.80 12.03
CA ALA A 546 19.09 -2.28 12.97
C ALA A 546 17.83 -2.73 12.19
N LEU A 547 17.40 -3.96 12.41
CA LEU A 547 16.30 -4.58 11.70
C LEU A 547 15.02 -4.49 12.53
N TYR A 548 14.05 -3.74 12.02
CA TYR A 548 12.73 -3.55 12.62
C TYR A 548 11.62 -4.14 11.77
N TRP A 549 10.56 -4.52 12.44
CA TRP A 549 9.25 -4.77 11.87
C TRP A 549 8.30 -3.69 12.34
N ILE A 550 7.62 -3.03 11.42
CA ILE A 550 6.59 -2.05 11.75
C ILE A 550 5.24 -2.51 11.23
N LYS A 551 4.18 -2.32 12.01
CA LYS A 551 2.82 -2.71 11.65
C LYS A 551 2.12 -1.60 10.91
N LEU A 552 1.84 -1.83 9.64
CA LEU A 552 1.09 -0.90 8.79
C LEU A 552 -0.35 -1.39 8.61
N PRO A 553 -1.35 -0.50 8.66
CA PRO A 553 -2.74 -0.87 8.40
C PRO A 553 -2.93 -1.44 6.99
N SER A 554 -2.23 -0.87 6.01
CA SER A 554 -2.18 -1.39 4.64
C SER A 554 -0.97 -0.87 3.87
N VAL A 555 -0.62 -1.60 2.82
CA VAL A 555 0.33 -1.18 1.79
C VAL A 555 -0.38 -1.30 0.45
N PRO A 556 -0.90 -0.19 -0.11
CA PRO A 556 -1.63 -0.21 -1.37
C PRO A 556 -0.75 -0.58 -2.56
N ALA A 557 -1.38 -1.10 -3.63
CA ALA A 557 -0.73 -1.40 -4.89
C ALA A 557 -0.17 -0.13 -5.56
N GLU A 558 0.98 -0.25 -6.19
CA GLU A 558 1.59 0.80 -7.03
C GLU A 558 1.67 2.17 -6.35
N THR A 559 1.93 2.17 -5.03
CA THR A 559 1.87 3.38 -4.19
C THR A 559 3.12 3.52 -3.35
N SER A 560 3.55 4.77 -3.15
CA SER A 560 4.57 5.14 -2.17
C SER A 560 3.98 6.11 -1.15
N PHE A 561 4.33 5.92 0.12
CA PHE A 561 3.91 6.81 1.23
C PHE A 561 5.02 6.94 2.27
N THR A 562 4.88 7.91 3.18
CA THR A 562 5.92 8.24 4.15
C THR A 562 5.47 7.98 5.57
N VAL A 563 6.37 7.36 6.34
CA VAL A 563 6.37 7.28 7.80
C VAL A 563 7.66 7.89 8.33
N TYR A 564 7.80 8.03 9.63
CA TYR A 564 8.96 8.70 10.22
C TYR A 564 9.62 7.83 11.29
N LEU A 565 10.94 7.85 11.33
CA LEU A 565 11.74 7.31 12.43
C LEU A 565 12.17 8.47 13.31
N GLY A 566 11.65 8.54 14.52
CA GLY A 566 11.97 9.53 15.53
C GLY A 566 13.12 9.09 16.44
N PHE A 567 13.87 10.07 16.88
CA PHE A 567 14.96 9.91 17.85
C PHE A 567 14.68 10.80 19.07
N ALA A 568 14.51 10.18 20.21
CA ALA A 568 14.52 10.87 21.51
C ALA A 568 15.98 11.10 21.97
N SER A 569 16.14 11.77 23.12
CA SER A 569 17.45 11.84 23.77
C SER A 569 18.01 10.42 24.00
N ALA A 570 19.30 10.22 23.80
CA ALA A 570 19.97 8.93 24.01
C ALA A 570 19.75 8.33 25.41
N SER A 571 19.45 9.17 26.42
CA SER A 571 19.11 8.72 27.76
C SER A 571 17.62 8.34 27.96
N THR A 572 16.78 8.55 26.96
CA THR A 572 15.35 8.25 27.03
C THR A 572 15.11 6.81 26.59
N ASN A 573 14.39 6.06 27.42
CA ASN A 573 13.90 4.75 27.04
C ASN A 573 12.43 4.87 26.60
N LEU A 574 12.14 4.59 25.32
CA LEU A 574 10.80 4.56 24.74
C LEU A 574 10.25 3.12 24.67
N PHE A 575 11.10 2.11 24.84
CA PHE A 575 10.68 0.72 24.76
C PHE A 575 9.59 0.38 25.78
N ASN A 576 8.59 -0.29 25.31
CA ASN A 576 7.41 -0.72 26.04
C ASN A 576 6.79 -1.95 25.37
N THR A 577 5.78 -2.55 26.00
CA THR A 577 5.11 -3.76 25.51
C THR A 577 3.90 -3.46 24.62
N LEU A 578 3.73 -2.21 24.14
CA LEU A 578 2.54 -1.80 23.37
C LEU A 578 2.87 -1.33 21.96
N ASN A 579 3.89 -0.50 21.79
CA ASN A 579 4.15 0.17 20.52
C ASN A 579 5.61 0.10 20.08
N ASP A 580 6.55 0.07 21.03
CA ASP A 580 7.97 0.14 20.75
C ASP A 580 8.66 -0.97 21.50
N GLY A 581 8.87 -2.08 20.85
CA GLY A 581 9.39 -3.26 21.46
C GLY A 581 10.60 -3.85 20.76
N GLU A 582 11.08 -4.91 21.36
CA GLU A 582 12.22 -5.66 20.85
C GLU A 582 12.01 -7.17 21.01
N ALA A 583 12.75 -7.95 20.25
CA ALA A 583 12.75 -9.41 20.36
C ALA A 583 13.10 -9.84 21.79
N PRO A 584 12.40 -10.84 22.36
CA PRO A 584 12.45 -11.16 23.77
C PRO A 584 13.85 -11.47 24.28
N GLN A 585 14.74 -11.97 23.44
CA GLN A 585 16.13 -12.28 23.78
C GLN A 585 17.07 -11.06 23.79
N LEU A 586 16.63 -9.89 23.33
CA LEU A 586 17.46 -8.67 23.30
C LEU A 586 17.44 -7.94 24.63
N SER A 587 16.33 -7.97 25.36
CA SER A 587 16.22 -7.36 26.69
C SER A 587 17.14 -8.06 27.70
N THR A 588 17.70 -7.30 28.63
CA THR A 588 18.47 -7.84 29.75
C THR A 588 17.65 -8.76 30.65
N THR A 589 16.36 -8.48 30.81
CA THR A 589 15.35 -9.41 31.33
C THR A 589 14.52 -9.91 30.17
N TYR A 590 14.56 -11.20 29.89
CA TYR A 590 13.89 -11.80 28.74
C TYR A 590 12.44 -11.32 28.59
N GLY A 591 12.12 -10.79 27.41
CA GLY A 591 10.79 -10.34 27.06
C GLY A 591 10.29 -9.09 27.81
N GLN A 592 11.18 -8.32 28.42
CA GLN A 592 10.80 -7.12 29.18
C GLN A 592 10.08 -6.08 28.32
N TYR A 593 10.53 -5.90 27.10
CA TYR A 593 9.99 -4.94 26.13
C TYR A 593 9.47 -5.62 24.85
N ASP A 594 9.10 -6.89 24.94
CA ASP A 594 8.58 -7.60 23.78
C ASP A 594 7.12 -7.23 23.49
N ASP A 595 6.88 -6.58 22.38
CA ASP A 595 5.56 -6.19 21.89
C ASP A 595 5.13 -6.96 20.64
N GLY A 596 5.79 -8.09 20.31
CA GLY A 596 5.53 -8.89 19.12
C GLY A 596 4.05 -9.25 18.91
N ALA A 597 3.29 -9.42 19.98
CA ALA A 597 1.85 -9.66 19.92
C ALA A 597 1.04 -8.48 19.35
N ASN A 598 1.58 -7.26 19.45
CA ASN A 598 0.94 -6.07 18.85
C ASN A 598 1.35 -5.84 17.40
N VAL A 599 2.53 -6.31 17.00
CA VAL A 599 3.07 -6.13 15.64
C VAL A 599 2.60 -7.23 14.71
N PHE A 600 2.69 -8.51 15.11
CA PHE A 600 2.39 -9.65 14.23
C PHE A 600 0.91 -10.06 14.27
N LEU A 601 0.46 -10.82 13.27
CA LEU A 601 -0.92 -11.32 13.18
C LEU A 601 -1.23 -12.33 14.29
N ALA A 602 -0.26 -13.17 14.62
CA ALA A 602 -0.24 -14.02 15.80
C ALA A 602 1.20 -14.15 16.28
N TYR A 603 1.39 -14.22 17.59
CA TYR A 603 2.72 -14.23 18.19
C TYR A 603 2.67 -14.90 19.57
N PHE A 604 3.70 -15.66 19.87
CA PHE A 604 4.03 -16.06 21.24
C PHE A 604 5.54 -16.10 21.48
N ASN A 605 5.95 -15.99 22.72
CA ASN A 605 7.33 -16.15 23.19
C ASN A 605 7.38 -17.05 24.42
N GLY A 606 8.58 -17.24 24.99
CA GLY A 606 8.80 -18.09 26.18
C GLY A 606 8.07 -17.61 27.46
N ASN A 607 7.58 -16.37 27.49
CA ASN A 607 6.79 -15.81 28.60
C ASN A 607 5.27 -15.98 28.39
N THR A 608 4.82 -16.43 27.23
CA THR A 608 3.40 -16.58 26.94
C THR A 608 2.77 -17.61 27.89
N PRO A 609 1.70 -17.26 28.62
CA PRO A 609 1.06 -18.19 29.55
C PRO A 609 0.59 -19.47 28.85
N ILE A 610 0.81 -20.62 29.47
CA ILE A 610 0.38 -21.93 28.92
C ILE A 610 -1.14 -21.98 28.72
N SER A 611 -1.92 -21.23 29.48
CA SER A 611 -3.38 -21.09 29.33
C SER A 611 -3.81 -20.49 27.97
N ASN A 612 -2.90 -19.86 27.24
CA ASN A 612 -3.17 -19.30 25.90
C ASN A 612 -3.09 -20.36 24.79
N PHE A 613 -2.70 -21.60 25.16
CA PHE A 613 -2.58 -22.69 24.22
C PHE A 613 -3.62 -23.78 24.49
N ASN A 614 -4.18 -24.33 23.43
CA ASN A 614 -4.86 -25.60 23.47
C ASN A 614 -3.85 -26.69 23.07
N TYR A 615 -3.74 -27.77 23.80
CA TYR A 615 -2.79 -28.85 23.49
C TYR A 615 -3.35 -30.23 23.86
N TYR A 616 -2.78 -31.25 23.25
CA TYR A 616 -3.27 -32.61 23.40
C TYR A 616 -2.74 -33.26 24.68
N THR A 617 -3.37 -32.95 25.80
CA THR A 617 -2.93 -33.27 27.18
C THR A 617 -2.64 -34.74 27.45
N THR A 618 -3.20 -35.67 26.64
CA THR A 618 -2.93 -37.10 26.78
C THR A 618 -1.48 -37.46 26.43
N TYR A 619 -0.88 -36.73 25.49
CA TYR A 619 0.44 -37.05 24.97
C TYR A 619 1.46 -35.95 25.17
N ILE A 620 1.03 -34.71 25.32
CA ILE A 620 1.86 -33.52 25.34
C ILE A 620 1.73 -32.81 26.69
N GLN A 621 2.85 -32.35 27.21
CA GLN A 621 2.93 -31.37 28.29
C GLN A 621 3.65 -30.12 27.79
N LEU A 622 2.92 -29.01 27.76
CA LEU A 622 3.52 -27.71 27.60
C LEU A 622 3.95 -27.14 28.96
N SER A 623 5.15 -26.58 28.98
CA SER A 623 5.68 -25.91 30.17
C SER A 623 6.56 -24.72 29.79
N GLN A 624 6.75 -23.80 30.70
CA GLN A 624 7.76 -22.76 30.57
C GLN A 624 9.06 -23.27 31.21
N SER A 625 10.17 -23.10 30.51
CA SER A 625 11.50 -23.46 30.99
C SER A 625 12.54 -22.42 30.53
N THR A 626 13.81 -22.66 30.81
CA THR A 626 14.89 -21.81 30.35
C THR A 626 15.87 -22.56 29.48
N ALA A 627 16.45 -21.89 28.50
CA ALA A 627 17.48 -22.42 27.62
C ALA A 627 18.59 -21.37 27.41
N SER A 628 19.74 -21.80 26.90
CA SER A 628 20.82 -20.87 26.55
C SER A 628 20.76 -20.52 25.06
N LEU A 629 20.73 -19.24 24.73
CA LEU A 629 20.88 -18.69 23.37
C LEU A 629 22.04 -17.68 23.38
N ASN A 630 23.08 -17.95 22.62
CA ASN A 630 24.28 -17.12 22.53
C ASN A 630 24.92 -16.77 23.89
N GLY A 631 24.85 -17.71 24.85
CA GLY A 631 25.38 -17.52 26.21
C GLY A 631 24.43 -16.83 27.19
N ASN A 632 23.27 -16.34 26.74
CA ASN A 632 22.25 -15.75 27.60
C ASN A 632 21.17 -16.78 27.94
N ASN A 633 20.66 -16.73 29.19
CA ASN A 633 19.50 -17.50 29.57
C ASN A 633 18.24 -16.83 29.06
N ILE A 634 17.46 -17.57 28.28
CA ILE A 634 16.17 -17.13 27.75
C ILE A 634 15.05 -18.05 28.26
N ASN A 635 13.84 -17.51 28.37
CA ASN A 635 12.66 -18.32 28.61
C ASN A 635 12.16 -18.95 27.31
N VAL A 636 11.60 -20.14 27.39
CA VAL A 636 11.11 -20.90 26.24
C VAL A 636 9.81 -21.60 26.59
N ILE A 637 8.96 -21.79 25.60
CA ILE A 637 7.88 -22.78 25.66
C ILE A 637 8.52 -24.13 25.34
N ASN A 638 8.41 -25.03 26.28
CA ASN A 638 8.92 -26.40 26.19
C ASN A 638 7.76 -27.34 25.86
N ASP A 639 7.80 -27.94 24.68
CA ASP A 639 6.87 -28.95 24.25
C ASP A 639 7.51 -30.32 24.51
N THR A 640 6.93 -31.04 25.44
CA THR A 640 7.46 -32.33 25.89
C THR A 640 6.41 -33.42 25.75
N ARG A 641 6.81 -34.52 25.14
CA ARG A 641 5.97 -35.71 25.10
C ARG A 641 5.96 -36.43 26.44
N VAL A 642 4.77 -36.76 26.99
CA VAL A 642 4.59 -37.39 28.28
C VAL A 642 4.04 -38.85 28.18
N ALA A 643 3.49 -39.23 27.05
CA ALA A 643 3.03 -40.58 26.81
C ALA A 643 3.30 -41.01 25.35
N SER A 644 3.54 -42.28 25.11
CA SER A 644 3.63 -42.85 23.79
C SER A 644 2.30 -43.48 23.40
N GLY A 645 1.88 -43.27 22.17
CA GLY A 645 0.68 -43.84 21.56
C GLY A 645 1.02 -44.68 20.32
N SER A 646 0.12 -45.58 19.98
CA SER A 646 0.24 -46.42 18.76
C SER A 646 -0.23 -45.63 17.52
N PHE A 647 0.26 -44.41 17.31
CA PHE A 647 -0.14 -43.60 16.18
C PHE A 647 0.90 -43.68 15.05
N SER A 648 0.44 -44.02 13.88
CA SER A 648 1.16 -43.85 12.61
C SER A 648 0.78 -42.53 11.94
N VAL A 649 0.26 -41.54 12.69
CA VAL A 649 -0.33 -40.30 12.19
C VAL A 649 0.19 -39.12 12.98
N LEU A 650 0.31 -37.95 12.32
CA LEU A 650 0.56 -36.67 12.97
C LEU A 650 -0.64 -36.25 13.81
N ILE A 651 -0.37 -35.58 14.91
CA ILE A 651 -1.40 -34.96 15.74
C ILE A 651 -1.06 -33.48 15.98
N PRO A 652 -2.03 -32.61 16.24
CA PRO A 652 -1.77 -31.31 16.76
C PRO A 652 -1.22 -31.42 18.19
N GLU A 653 -0.02 -30.96 18.42
CA GLU A 653 0.61 -30.98 19.74
C GLU A 653 0.13 -29.81 20.58
N PHE A 654 0.26 -28.59 20.05
CA PHE A 654 -0.29 -27.38 20.66
C PHE A 654 -0.75 -26.37 19.61
N ILE A 655 -1.64 -25.49 20.01
CA ILE A 655 -2.26 -24.47 19.15
C ILE A 655 -2.41 -23.19 19.95
N LEU A 656 -1.83 -22.09 19.48
CA LEU A 656 -2.06 -20.77 20.05
C LEU A 656 -3.50 -20.33 19.76
N ASN A 657 -4.25 -19.94 20.79
CA ASN A 657 -5.66 -19.58 20.68
C ASN A 657 -5.86 -18.15 20.14
N VAL A 658 -5.25 -17.83 19.01
CA VAL A 658 -5.34 -16.56 18.29
C VAL A 658 -5.65 -16.85 16.83
N ALA A 659 -6.85 -16.44 16.39
CA ALA A 659 -7.28 -16.62 15.01
C ALA A 659 -6.59 -15.64 14.07
N ILE A 660 -6.11 -16.13 12.93
CA ILE A 660 -5.55 -15.33 11.85
C ILE A 660 -6.37 -15.51 10.56
N PRO A 661 -6.40 -14.52 9.66
CA PRO A 661 -7.13 -14.63 8.40
C PRO A 661 -6.54 -15.72 7.49
N ASN A 662 -7.39 -16.34 6.68
CA ASN A 662 -6.97 -17.31 5.68
C ASN A 662 -6.58 -16.57 4.39
N GLU A 663 -5.37 -16.07 4.39
CA GLU A 663 -4.74 -15.34 3.29
C GLU A 663 -3.29 -15.80 3.14
N PRO A 664 -2.55 -15.36 2.12
CA PRO A 664 -1.13 -15.67 2.03
C PRO A 664 -0.36 -15.17 3.25
N LEU A 665 0.39 -16.07 3.91
CA LEU A 665 1.05 -15.84 5.20
C LEU A 665 2.47 -16.39 5.21
N PHE A 666 3.34 -15.76 6.04
CA PHE A 666 4.54 -16.36 6.56
C PHE A 666 4.35 -16.75 8.02
N ILE A 667 4.70 -17.99 8.36
CA ILE A 667 4.83 -18.45 9.75
C ILE A 667 6.31 -18.66 10.00
N GLU A 668 6.84 -18.00 10.99
CA GLU A 668 8.28 -17.99 11.30
C GLU A 668 8.51 -18.34 12.76
N SER A 669 9.58 -19.04 13.06
CA SER A 669 9.93 -19.41 14.42
C SER A 669 11.43 -19.44 14.67
N ASN A 670 11.81 -19.19 15.89
CA ASN A 670 13.13 -19.47 16.44
C ASN A 670 12.98 -20.58 17.48
N THR A 671 13.52 -21.75 17.15
CA THR A 671 13.35 -22.98 17.93
C THR A 671 14.68 -23.68 18.16
N TYR A 672 14.80 -24.43 19.25
CA TYR A 672 15.96 -25.24 19.57
C TYR A 672 15.69 -26.72 19.29
N LEU A 673 16.51 -27.31 18.46
CA LEU A 673 16.52 -28.75 18.19
C LEU A 673 17.41 -29.46 19.23
N SER A 674 16.83 -30.37 19.99
CA SER A 674 17.54 -31.14 21.04
C SER A 674 18.23 -32.40 20.49
N ALA A 675 17.76 -32.95 19.36
CA ALA A 675 18.31 -34.14 18.74
C ALA A 675 18.09 -34.15 17.21
N THR A 676 19.00 -34.84 16.49
CA THR A 676 19.02 -34.90 15.02
C THR A 676 18.76 -36.31 14.46
N SER A 677 18.66 -37.33 15.28
CA SER A 677 18.48 -38.70 14.82
C SER A 677 17.31 -39.38 15.51
N SER A 678 16.44 -40.00 14.74
CA SER A 678 15.35 -40.87 15.19
C SER A 678 14.34 -40.22 16.19
N ALA A 679 14.41 -38.93 16.40
CA ALA A 679 13.45 -38.18 17.18
C ALA A 679 12.37 -37.58 16.27
N ASP A 680 11.15 -37.61 16.74
CA ASP A 680 10.01 -36.99 16.06
C ASP A 680 9.81 -35.58 16.63
N ASN A 681 10.50 -34.62 16.04
CA ASN A 681 10.44 -33.27 16.50
C ASN A 681 9.08 -32.63 16.10
N PRO A 682 8.49 -31.79 16.96
CA PRO A 682 7.31 -31.03 16.60
C PRO A 682 7.55 -30.15 15.37
N ARG A 683 6.52 -30.05 14.52
CA ARG A 683 6.56 -29.18 13.33
C ARG A 683 5.98 -27.83 13.67
N VAL A 684 6.65 -26.79 13.22
CA VAL A 684 6.05 -25.45 13.18
C VAL A 684 4.90 -25.47 12.18
N ALA A 685 3.69 -25.19 12.61
CA ALA A 685 2.50 -25.51 11.81
C ALA A 685 1.47 -24.38 11.75
N LEU A 686 0.68 -24.45 10.69
CA LEU A 686 -0.55 -23.70 10.46
C LEU A 686 -1.74 -24.69 10.52
N LEU A 687 -2.77 -24.38 11.31
CA LEU A 687 -3.84 -25.31 11.65
C LEU A 687 -5.20 -24.67 11.38
N SER A 688 -6.21 -25.51 11.03
CA SER A 688 -7.57 -25.08 10.68
C SER A 688 -8.52 -24.93 11.89
N SER A 689 -8.10 -25.31 13.10
CA SER A 689 -8.95 -25.29 14.30
C SER A 689 -8.14 -25.14 15.57
N THR A 690 -8.77 -24.61 16.62
CA THR A 690 -8.20 -24.56 17.98
C THR A 690 -8.41 -25.84 18.79
N SER A 691 -9.20 -26.78 18.29
CA SER A 691 -9.45 -28.05 18.97
C SER A 691 -8.35 -29.04 18.64
N PRO A 692 -7.55 -29.50 19.62
CA PRO A 692 -6.48 -30.46 19.39
C PRO A 692 -7.05 -31.87 19.20
N THR A 693 -7.83 -32.05 18.13
CA THR A 693 -8.41 -33.33 17.73
C THR A 693 -7.76 -33.87 16.47
N SER A 694 -7.78 -35.16 16.29
CA SER A 694 -7.22 -35.82 15.10
C SER A 694 -7.95 -35.52 13.78
N SER A 695 -9.01 -34.69 13.80
CA SER A 695 -9.83 -34.40 12.62
C SER A 695 -9.60 -32.99 12.02
N LEU A 696 -8.62 -32.24 12.52
CA LEU A 696 -8.28 -30.94 11.92
C LEU A 696 -7.36 -31.10 10.70
N ASP A 697 -7.31 -30.07 9.87
CA ASP A 697 -6.31 -29.95 8.81
C ASP A 697 -5.13 -29.09 9.28
N ALA A 698 -3.93 -29.48 8.94
CA ALA A 698 -2.72 -28.73 9.28
C ALA A 698 -1.63 -28.90 8.22
N ILE A 699 -0.80 -27.89 8.09
CA ILE A 699 0.43 -27.89 7.29
C ILE A 699 1.56 -27.48 8.22
N GLY A 700 2.67 -28.24 8.21
CA GLY A 700 3.82 -27.95 9.07
C GLY A 700 5.14 -28.14 8.39
N VAL A 701 6.15 -27.46 8.91
CA VAL A 701 7.56 -27.67 8.57
C VAL A 701 8.19 -28.52 9.65
N ASN A 702 8.61 -29.72 9.28
CA ASN A 702 9.42 -30.58 10.12
C ASN A 702 10.87 -30.11 10.12
N VAL A 703 11.43 -30.03 11.29
CA VAL A 703 12.84 -29.71 11.50
C VAL A 703 13.47 -30.86 12.26
N GLY A 704 14.24 -31.68 11.58
CA GLY A 704 15.09 -32.67 12.28
C GLY A 704 14.63 -34.11 12.37
N TRP A 705 13.92 -34.69 11.40
CA TRP A 705 13.62 -36.11 11.35
C TRP A 705 14.67 -36.89 10.59
N ALA A 706 15.03 -38.08 11.10
CA ALA A 706 15.85 -39.14 10.45
C ALA A 706 17.20 -38.71 9.82
N GLY A 707 17.84 -37.67 10.38
CA GLY A 707 19.10 -37.12 9.86
C GLY A 707 19.08 -35.64 9.66
N ALA A 708 18.16 -34.94 10.35
CA ALA A 708 18.05 -33.52 10.35
C ALA A 708 17.64 -32.89 8.98
N TYR A 709 16.48 -33.25 8.49
CA TYR A 709 15.92 -32.69 7.26
C TYR A 709 14.86 -31.63 7.53
N PHE A 710 14.76 -30.63 6.65
CA PHE A 710 13.56 -29.83 6.49
C PHE A 710 12.63 -30.53 5.52
N GLN A 711 11.37 -30.70 5.91
CA GLN A 711 10.33 -31.24 5.03
C GLN A 711 8.96 -30.64 5.40
N GLU A 712 8.08 -30.58 4.42
CA GLU A 712 6.69 -30.23 4.65
C GLU A 712 5.90 -31.50 4.96
N GLU A 713 5.04 -31.38 5.99
CA GLU A 713 4.13 -32.45 6.38
C GLU A 713 2.76 -31.89 6.69
N TYR A 714 1.71 -32.69 6.54
CA TYR A 714 0.36 -32.20 6.76
C TYR A 714 -0.58 -33.28 7.30
N ILE A 715 -1.62 -32.80 8.01
CA ILE A 715 -2.78 -33.56 8.47
C ILE A 715 -3.94 -33.21 7.53
N ASN A 716 -4.58 -34.23 6.96
CA ASN A 716 -5.78 -34.11 6.13
C ASN A 716 -6.92 -34.87 6.78
N ASN A 717 -7.90 -34.14 7.36
CA ASN A 717 -9.06 -34.72 8.04
C ASN A 717 -8.67 -35.89 8.97
N GLY A 718 -7.63 -35.71 9.76
CA GLY A 718 -7.09 -36.71 10.68
C GLY A 718 -6.25 -37.80 10.05
N GLY A 719 -6.00 -37.76 8.75
CA GLY A 719 -5.09 -38.65 8.03
C GLY A 719 -3.72 -38.04 7.80
N TYR A 720 -2.66 -38.74 8.13
CA TYR A 720 -1.31 -38.36 7.76
C TYR A 720 -1.10 -38.53 6.25
N THR A 721 -0.58 -37.49 5.63
CA THR A 721 -0.06 -37.55 4.27
C THR A 721 1.24 -36.77 4.27
N SER A 722 2.33 -37.41 3.90
CA SER A 722 3.61 -36.74 3.72
C SER A 722 3.79 -36.41 2.24
N ASP A 723 3.96 -35.14 1.93
CA ASP A 723 4.51 -34.75 0.65
C ASP A 723 5.97 -34.42 0.88
N GLN A 724 6.85 -35.34 0.45
CA GLN A 724 8.25 -35.34 0.86
C GLN A 724 9.11 -34.59 -0.14
N ALA A 725 9.29 -33.30 0.08
CA ALA A 725 10.47 -32.63 -0.45
C ALA A 725 11.49 -32.52 0.69
N GLN A 726 12.36 -33.53 0.81
CA GLN A 726 13.45 -33.52 1.78
C GLN A 726 14.61 -32.67 1.26
N GLN A 727 15.08 -31.72 2.06
CA GLN A 727 16.24 -30.91 1.70
C GLN A 727 17.13 -30.68 2.93
N GLY A 728 18.42 -31.01 2.79
CA GLY A 728 19.50 -30.63 3.70
C GLY A 728 19.68 -31.42 4.98
N SER A 729 20.69 -31.10 5.75
CA SER A 729 20.98 -31.67 7.06
C SER A 729 21.27 -30.57 8.08
N GLU A 730 20.58 -30.60 9.22
CA GLU A 730 20.75 -29.68 10.32
C GLU A 730 21.52 -30.27 11.48
N SER A 731 22.13 -29.41 12.30
CA SER A 731 22.77 -29.79 13.55
C SER A 731 21.91 -29.47 14.75
N VAL A 732 22.11 -30.15 15.86
CA VAL A 732 21.51 -29.77 17.16
C VAL A 732 21.83 -28.32 17.45
N GLY A 733 20.82 -27.54 17.83
CA GLY A 733 20.97 -26.13 18.14
C GLY A 733 19.75 -25.28 17.78
N TRP A 734 19.93 -23.95 17.85
CA TRP A 734 18.92 -22.99 17.47
C TRP A 734 18.78 -22.89 15.96
N VAL A 735 17.55 -23.03 15.48
CA VAL A 735 17.20 -22.93 14.06
C VAL A 735 16.09 -21.91 13.83
N TYR A 736 16.08 -21.34 12.64
CA TYR A 736 14.99 -20.53 12.13
C TYR A 736 14.26 -21.34 11.08
N SER A 737 12.94 -21.43 11.19
CA SER A 737 12.10 -22.08 10.20
C SER A 737 11.00 -21.15 9.72
N SER A 738 10.68 -21.23 8.44
CA SER A 738 9.61 -20.44 7.83
C SER A 738 8.74 -21.35 6.97
N LEU A 739 7.42 -21.20 7.14
CA LEU A 739 6.40 -21.74 6.27
C LEU A 739 5.74 -20.58 5.52
N LEU A 740 5.86 -20.57 4.20
CA LEU A 740 5.06 -19.71 3.34
C LEU A 740 3.79 -20.48 2.95
N TYR A 741 2.68 -19.94 3.32
CA TYR A 741 1.37 -20.45 2.93
C TYR A 741 0.67 -19.49 1.95
N THR A 742 0.18 -20.03 0.84
CA THR A 742 -0.82 -19.40 -0.03
C THR A 742 -1.95 -20.39 -0.25
N PRO A 743 -3.22 -19.97 -0.32
CA PRO A 743 -4.31 -20.90 -0.62
C PRO A 743 -4.03 -21.69 -1.90
N GLY A 744 -3.90 -23.03 -1.77
CA GLY A 744 -3.57 -23.94 -2.88
C GLY A 744 -2.08 -24.23 -3.11
N ALA A 745 -1.16 -23.60 -2.38
CA ALA A 745 0.27 -23.86 -2.46
C ALA A 745 0.98 -23.54 -1.14
N SER A 746 2.08 -24.20 -0.85
CA SER A 746 2.95 -23.88 0.28
C SER A 746 4.43 -24.06 -0.09
N SER A 747 5.29 -23.31 0.59
CA SER A 747 6.74 -23.41 0.47
C SER A 747 7.36 -23.30 1.86
N TYR A 748 8.46 -23.99 2.09
CA TYR A 748 9.14 -23.92 3.38
C TYR A 748 10.61 -23.58 3.22
N TYR A 749 11.15 -22.93 4.24
CA TYR A 749 12.53 -22.50 4.34
C TYR A 749 13.08 -22.84 5.72
N GLY A 750 14.31 -23.30 5.78
CA GLY A 750 15.02 -23.58 7.03
C GLY A 750 16.42 -23.03 7.04
N TYR A 751 16.83 -22.44 8.17
CA TYR A 751 18.13 -21.81 8.35
C TYR A 751 18.71 -22.11 9.74
N THR A 752 20.02 -22.31 9.83
CA THR A 752 20.74 -22.47 11.11
C THR A 752 21.16 -21.16 11.78
N ALA A 753 21.04 -20.04 11.06
CA ALA A 753 21.38 -18.70 11.58
C ALA A 753 20.24 -17.72 11.29
N PRO A 754 20.14 -16.57 11.98
CA PRO A 754 19.09 -15.60 11.77
C PRO A 754 19.20 -14.95 10.38
N GLN A 755 18.68 -15.64 9.39
CA GLN A 755 18.53 -15.16 8.01
C GLN A 755 17.04 -15.16 7.61
N LEU A 756 16.24 -14.50 8.39
CA LEU A 756 14.85 -14.25 8.04
C LEU A 756 14.85 -13.41 6.75
N TYR A 757 14.29 -13.92 5.67
CA TYR A 757 14.20 -13.34 4.31
C TYR A 757 15.18 -13.78 3.25
N SER A 758 16.11 -14.65 3.49
CA SER A 758 16.87 -15.14 2.36
C SER A 758 16.14 -16.30 1.67
N THR A 759 15.79 -16.14 0.40
CA THR A 759 15.44 -17.27 -0.48
C THR A 759 16.70 -17.99 -0.97
N THR A 760 17.89 -17.53 -0.57
CA THR A 760 19.19 -18.05 -0.97
C THR A 760 20.02 -18.39 0.28
N GLY A 761 20.49 -19.62 0.38
CA GLY A 761 21.44 -20.04 1.41
C GLY A 761 20.89 -20.89 2.55
N GLY A 762 19.62 -21.31 2.50
CA GLY A 762 19.01 -22.29 3.38
C GLY A 762 18.45 -23.49 2.61
N TYR A 763 17.73 -24.33 3.31
CA TYR A 763 16.97 -25.43 2.72
C TYR A 763 15.57 -24.96 2.36
N SER A 764 15.07 -25.30 1.17
CA SER A 764 13.75 -24.87 0.71
C SER A 764 13.07 -25.94 -0.13
N GLY A 765 11.76 -26.01 -0.07
CA GLY A 765 10.92 -26.85 -0.92
C GLY A 765 9.56 -26.22 -1.15
N SER A 766 8.77 -26.78 -2.05
CA SER A 766 7.40 -26.31 -2.33
C SER A 766 6.51 -27.46 -2.73
N THR A 767 5.24 -27.38 -2.31
CA THR A 767 4.18 -28.35 -2.65
C THR A 767 2.89 -27.64 -3.02
N THR A 768 1.99 -28.36 -3.71
CA THR A 768 0.62 -27.90 -3.93
C THR A 768 -0.29 -28.48 -2.86
N ASN A 769 -0.99 -27.61 -2.13
CA ASN A 769 -1.84 -28.02 -1.03
C ASN A 769 -3.16 -27.24 -1.01
N THR A 770 -4.29 -27.94 -0.90
CA THR A 770 -5.64 -27.37 -0.90
C THR A 770 -6.35 -27.52 0.44
N LEU A 771 -5.66 -28.00 1.49
CA LEU A 771 -6.28 -28.41 2.75
C LEU A 771 -6.85 -27.26 3.57
N LEU A 772 -6.19 -26.13 3.61
CA LEU A 772 -6.58 -24.98 4.45
C LEU A 772 -7.40 -23.97 3.64
N SER A 773 -8.37 -24.42 2.86
CA SER A 773 -9.07 -23.57 1.88
C SER A 773 -10.15 -22.65 2.46
N THR A 774 -10.60 -22.86 3.70
CA THR A 774 -11.71 -22.09 4.31
C THR A 774 -11.53 -21.91 5.81
N GLY A 775 -12.05 -20.81 6.37
CA GLY A 775 -12.07 -20.55 7.81
C GLY A 775 -10.85 -19.74 8.32
N SER A 776 -10.82 -19.52 9.64
CA SER A 776 -9.66 -18.92 10.32
C SER A 776 -8.54 -19.95 10.49
N LEU A 777 -7.30 -19.45 10.52
CA LEU A 777 -6.12 -20.27 10.74
C LEU A 777 -5.50 -19.97 12.10
N TYR A 778 -4.63 -20.87 12.57
CA TYR A 778 -3.96 -20.79 13.87
C TYR A 778 -2.51 -21.25 13.74
N ILE A 779 -1.61 -20.69 14.52
CA ILE A 779 -0.22 -21.16 14.60
C ILE A 779 -0.05 -22.14 15.77
N GLY A 780 0.86 -23.10 15.59
CA GLY A 780 1.13 -24.09 16.65
C GLY A 780 2.14 -25.14 16.22
N GLY A 781 2.09 -26.29 16.85
CA GLY A 781 2.93 -27.45 16.60
C GLY A 781 2.12 -28.68 16.20
N ILE A 782 2.65 -29.48 15.28
CA ILE A 782 2.15 -30.81 14.97
C ILE A 782 3.28 -31.83 15.16
N GLY A 783 2.98 -33.05 15.53
CA GLY A 783 3.99 -34.10 15.73
C GLY A 783 3.38 -35.49 15.72
N SER A 784 4.23 -36.52 15.79
CA SER A 784 3.81 -37.93 15.83
C SER A 784 4.13 -38.55 17.19
N PRO A 785 3.16 -39.01 17.98
CA PRO A 785 3.37 -39.68 19.24
C PRO A 785 3.71 -41.19 19.05
N ASN A 786 4.66 -41.53 18.17
CA ASN A 786 4.99 -42.91 17.86
C ASN A 786 5.74 -43.60 19.04
N THR A 787 5.41 -44.88 19.31
CA THR A 787 6.00 -45.69 20.37
C THR A 787 7.47 -46.08 20.14
N ALA A 788 7.99 -45.88 18.93
CA ALA A 788 9.37 -46.27 18.58
C ALA A 788 10.44 -45.34 19.19
N TYR A 789 10.04 -44.20 19.78
CA TYR A 789 10.98 -43.19 20.27
C TYR A 789 10.90 -43.01 21.79
N THR A 790 12.01 -42.80 22.42
CA THR A 790 12.10 -42.63 23.89
C THR A 790 11.55 -41.25 24.32
N LEU A 791 10.79 -41.22 25.42
CA LEU A 791 10.09 -40.03 25.93
C LEU A 791 10.98 -38.83 26.25
N GLN A 792 12.29 -38.97 26.37
CA GLN A 792 13.20 -37.92 26.79
C GLN A 792 13.89 -37.13 25.65
N GLU A 793 13.78 -37.64 24.41
CA GLU A 793 14.56 -37.09 23.28
C GLU A 793 13.76 -36.11 22.39
N ASN A 794 12.48 -35.84 22.72
CA ASN A 794 11.53 -35.15 21.86
C ASN A 794 11.04 -33.82 22.48
N ALA A 795 11.91 -33.06 23.09
CA ALA A 795 11.59 -31.72 23.53
C ALA A 795 11.96 -30.70 22.45
N MET A 796 11.01 -29.88 22.05
CA MET A 796 11.26 -28.70 21.21
C MET A 796 11.07 -27.44 22.05
N LEU A 797 12.07 -26.56 22.02
CA LEU A 797 12.07 -25.34 22.79
C LEU A 797 11.80 -24.17 21.86
N PHE A 798 10.73 -23.45 22.10
CA PHE A 798 10.35 -22.29 21.31
C PHE A 798 10.76 -21.02 22.04
N ASN A 799 11.69 -20.25 21.46
CA ASN A 799 11.98 -18.89 21.89
C ASN A 799 10.79 -17.99 21.54
N TRP A 800 10.40 -18.02 20.27
CA TRP A 800 9.20 -17.35 19.74
C TRP A 800 8.70 -17.99 18.45
N MET A 801 7.41 -17.75 18.16
CA MET A 801 6.78 -18.04 16.86
C MET A 801 5.87 -16.89 16.47
N ARG A 802 5.82 -16.55 15.17
CA ARG A 802 4.98 -15.48 14.65
C ARG A 802 4.33 -15.84 13.31
N ALA A 803 3.17 -15.22 13.07
CA ALA A 803 2.54 -15.16 11.76
C ALA A 803 2.53 -13.72 11.25
N ARG A 804 2.83 -13.52 9.99
CA ARG A 804 2.78 -12.21 9.33
C ARG A 804 2.22 -12.32 7.92
N ALA A 805 1.70 -11.20 7.41
CA ALA A 805 1.16 -11.12 6.06
C ALA A 805 2.27 -11.38 5.01
N TYR A 806 1.91 -12.06 3.94
CA TYR A 806 2.78 -12.27 2.79
C TYR A 806 2.96 -10.96 2.02
N PRO A 807 4.19 -10.60 1.62
CA PRO A 807 4.42 -9.38 0.86
C PRO A 807 3.68 -9.37 -0.48
N PRO A 808 3.34 -8.19 -1.02
CA PRO A 808 2.70 -8.08 -2.34
C PRO A 808 3.47 -8.86 -3.41
N ASN A 809 2.84 -9.84 -4.05
CA ASN A 809 3.47 -10.76 -5.02
C ASN A 809 4.80 -11.39 -4.55
N GLY A 810 5.00 -11.54 -3.24
CA GLY A 810 6.25 -12.05 -2.66
C GLY A 810 7.40 -11.04 -2.60
N VAL A 811 7.16 -9.79 -2.96
CA VAL A 811 8.17 -8.73 -2.97
C VAL A 811 7.92 -7.77 -1.82
N MET A 812 8.86 -7.72 -0.86
CA MET A 812 8.80 -6.75 0.23
C MET A 812 8.86 -5.32 -0.33
N PRO A 813 7.92 -4.42 0.05
CA PRO A 813 7.98 -3.02 -0.35
C PRO A 813 9.34 -2.40 -0.02
N SER A 814 9.87 -1.64 -0.96
CA SER A 814 11.18 -1.00 -0.79
C SER A 814 11.10 0.13 0.23
N VAL A 815 12.21 0.33 0.94
CA VAL A 815 12.34 1.35 1.99
C VAL A 815 13.51 2.26 1.66
N THR A 816 13.25 3.57 1.66
CA THR A 816 14.30 4.59 1.51
C THR A 816 14.23 5.61 2.63
N PHE A 817 15.37 6.11 3.06
CA PHE A 817 15.48 7.04 4.17
C PHE A 817 15.86 8.42 3.67
N GLY A 818 15.17 9.45 4.16
CA GLY A 818 15.61 10.83 4.03
C GLY A 818 16.59 11.22 5.15
N SER A 819 17.09 12.44 5.06
CA SER A 819 18.02 12.98 6.07
C SER A 819 17.30 13.23 7.40
N VAL A 820 18.02 13.03 8.49
CA VAL A 820 17.52 13.38 9.85
C VAL A 820 17.41 14.91 9.96
N SER A 821 16.27 15.38 10.47
CA SER A 821 15.94 16.80 10.66
C SER A 821 15.51 17.10 12.11
#